data_4101802c7bde861d9fc2079a9ed70e1c
#
_entry.id   4101802c7bde861d9fc2079a9ed70e1c
#
_cell.length_a   1.000
_cell.length_b   1.000
_cell.length_c   1.000
_cell.angle_alpha   90.00
_cell.angle_beta   90.00
_cell.angle_gamma   90.00
#
_symmetry.space_group_name_H-M   'P 1'
#
loop_
_entity.id
_entity.type
_entity.pdbx_description
1 polymer ?
#
loop_
_entity_poly.entity_id
_entity_poly.type
_entity_poly.pdbx_seq_one_letter_code
_entity_poly.pdbx_strand_id
1 'polypeptide(L)'
;MQKVPREERQSGVVAGNAEALLNRIKGPRDLDRLGPEQLQQLAGEIRTFLVDAVSKTGGHLGPNLGVVELTIALHRVFHSPRDRVLFDTGHQSYVHKLLTGRQDFAGLRTKGGLSGYPSRAESEHDVIENSHASTVLGWADGLAKANQVRGKDDHVVAVIGDGALTGGMAWEALNNIAAAKDRPLVIVVNDNERSYSPTIGGLADHLATLRTTDGYERFLARGKDLLERTPVVGKPLYETLHGAKKGLKDFIAPQGMFEDLGLKYVGPIDGHDLEAMESALQRAKGFGGPVIVHCLTEKGRGYRPALEDEADHFHAVGVIHPDTGLPVAASGADWTSVFGEEMVKLGREREDIVAITAAMLQPVGLNKFAKAFPDRVYDVGIAEQHGAVSAAGLATGGLHPVFALYATFLNRAFDQVLMDVALHKCGVTFVLDRSGVTGTDGASHNGMWDMSLLQIVPGLRIAAPRDADQVRAQLREAVEVDDAPTVVRYSKGAVGPAVEAVGQVGGMDVLRAPDASVKRPDVLLVSVGALAPMCLEIAGLLDKQGISTTVVDPRWVKPVDAALPGLAAKHRVVVTVEDNIRTGGVGSAVAQALRDAGVDLPLRDFGIPEQFLDHATRKEVMAEIGLTAPDIARQVTGLVARIDGLPQSQFRSTGGTSIDEAAEAADTAQTADSKAAGRPAEVARD
;
A
#
# COMPACT_ATOMS: atom_id res chain seq x y z
N MET A 1 17.32 61.08 13.67
CA MET A 1 18.14 59.95 13.27
C MET A 1 18.77 59.35 14.51
N GLN A 2 18.13 58.37 15.13
CA GLN A 2 18.67 57.60 16.23
C GLN A 2 18.79 56.17 15.76
N LYS A 3 20.00 55.58 15.82
CA LYS A 3 20.32 54.20 15.51
C LYS A 3 19.82 53.31 16.62
N VAL A 4 18.95 52.35 16.28
CA VAL A 4 18.56 51.24 17.15
C VAL A 4 19.65 50.14 17.03
N PRO A 5 20.10 49.54 18.13
CA PRO A 5 21.10 48.47 18.09
C PRO A 5 20.49 47.16 17.53
N ARG A 6 21.26 46.51 16.66
CA ARG A 6 20.97 45.11 16.21
C ARG A 6 21.21 44.18 17.41
N GLU A 7 20.17 43.56 17.91
CA GLU A 7 20.27 42.35 18.73
C GLU A 7 20.75 41.18 17.83
N GLU A 8 21.91 40.65 18.19
CA GLU A 8 22.42 39.40 17.65
C GLU A 8 21.48 38.27 18.09
N ARG A 9 20.71 37.73 17.16
CA ARG A 9 20.02 36.45 17.34
C ARG A 9 21.12 35.36 17.37
N GLN A 10 21.38 34.84 18.53
CA GLN A 10 22.09 33.60 18.71
C GLN A 10 21.27 32.49 17.99
N SER A 11 21.79 32.04 16.87
CA SER A 11 21.37 30.80 16.21
C SER A 11 21.75 29.65 17.12
N GLY A 12 20.78 29.18 17.92
CA GLY A 12 20.91 27.95 18.65
C GLY A 12 20.93 26.77 17.66
N VAL A 13 22.10 26.48 17.13
CA VAL A 13 22.41 25.16 16.59
C VAL A 13 22.33 24.23 17.82
N VAL A 14 21.28 23.44 17.91
CA VAL A 14 21.23 22.32 18.85
C VAL A 14 22.33 21.37 18.43
N ALA A 15 23.47 21.50 19.08
CA ALA A 15 24.57 20.53 18.99
C ALA A 15 23.95 19.15 19.32
N GLY A 16 24.07 18.21 18.39
CA GLY A 16 23.64 16.83 18.59
C GLY A 16 24.22 16.32 19.93
N ASN A 17 23.36 16.06 20.89
CA ASN A 17 23.73 15.63 22.22
C ASN A 17 24.37 14.25 22.09
N ALA A 18 25.69 14.15 22.18
CA ALA A 18 26.43 12.87 22.16
C ALA A 18 26.00 11.92 23.29
N GLU A 19 25.20 12.41 24.24
CA GLU A 19 24.67 11.69 25.40
C GLU A 19 23.21 11.21 25.24
N ALA A 20 22.52 11.47 24.11
CA ALA A 20 21.15 11.03 23.92
C ALA A 20 21.00 9.51 24.15
N LEU A 21 19.98 9.11 24.91
CA LEU A 21 19.73 7.69 25.22
C LEU A 21 19.51 6.88 23.95
N LEU A 22 18.80 7.43 22.98
CA LEU A 22 18.55 6.78 21.69
C LEU A 22 19.85 6.35 20.99
N ASN A 23 20.92 7.17 21.04
CA ASN A 23 22.21 6.83 20.44
C ASN A 23 22.89 5.61 21.10
N ARG A 24 22.49 5.26 22.31
CA ARG A 24 23.02 4.12 23.07
C ARG A 24 22.26 2.82 22.80
N ILE A 25 21.08 2.90 22.17
CA ILE A 25 20.28 1.74 21.81
C ILE A 25 20.81 1.17 20.48
N LYS A 26 21.43 0.00 20.55
CA LYS A 26 21.95 -0.74 19.39
C LYS A 26 21.14 -2.01 19.11
N GLY A 27 20.28 -2.39 20.05
CA GLY A 27 19.37 -3.51 19.93
C GLY A 27 18.35 -3.54 21.07
N PRO A 28 17.29 -4.37 20.96
CA PRO A 28 16.19 -4.36 21.93
C PRO A 28 16.64 -4.64 23.38
N ARG A 29 17.74 -5.39 23.57
CA ARG A 29 18.25 -5.73 24.91
C ARG A 29 18.83 -4.55 25.68
N ASP A 30 19.20 -3.48 25.00
CA ASP A 30 19.65 -2.27 25.67
C ASP A 30 18.54 -1.61 26.48
N LEU A 31 17.26 -1.85 26.13
CA LEU A 31 16.09 -1.36 26.86
C LEU A 31 15.95 -1.99 28.25
N ASP A 32 16.45 -3.21 28.46
CA ASP A 32 16.31 -3.92 29.75
C ASP A 32 17.06 -3.22 30.91
N ARG A 33 18.03 -2.35 30.56
CA ARG A 33 18.86 -1.62 31.52
C ARG A 33 18.29 -0.25 31.90
N LEU A 34 17.22 0.18 31.25
CA LEU A 34 16.63 1.52 31.47
C LEU A 34 15.54 1.48 32.53
N GLY A 35 15.62 2.43 33.48
CA GLY A 35 14.56 2.67 34.45
C GLY A 35 13.40 3.49 33.88
N PRO A 36 12.28 3.61 34.62
CA PRO A 36 11.04 4.28 34.12
C PRO A 36 11.29 5.71 33.60
N GLU A 37 12.05 6.53 34.31
CA GLU A 37 12.36 7.90 33.89
C GLU A 37 13.17 7.94 32.59
N GLN A 38 14.14 7.01 32.44
CA GLN A 38 14.95 6.91 31.22
C GLN A 38 14.12 6.42 30.02
N LEU A 39 13.14 5.54 30.24
CA LEU A 39 12.22 5.09 29.20
C LEU A 39 11.32 6.22 28.72
N GLN A 40 10.83 7.06 29.62
CA GLN A 40 10.08 8.27 29.24
C GLN A 40 10.95 9.27 28.48
N GLN A 41 12.18 9.48 28.92
CA GLN A 41 13.16 10.30 28.18
C GLN A 41 13.39 9.74 26.78
N LEU A 42 13.65 8.42 26.66
CA LEU A 42 13.85 7.75 25.39
C LEU A 42 12.64 7.93 24.45
N ALA A 43 11.43 7.80 24.95
CA ALA A 43 10.21 8.03 24.17
C ALA A 43 10.14 9.47 23.62
N GLY A 44 10.52 10.46 24.41
CA GLY A 44 10.63 11.86 23.96
C GLY A 44 11.70 12.06 22.89
N GLU A 45 12.87 11.45 23.07
CA GLU A 45 13.98 11.51 22.10
C GLU A 45 13.61 10.84 20.76
N ILE A 46 12.92 9.69 20.79
CA ILE A 46 12.42 9.00 19.60
C ILE A 46 11.45 9.89 18.83
N ARG A 47 10.49 10.55 19.51
CA ARG A 47 9.54 11.46 18.85
C ARG A 47 10.25 12.63 18.19
N THR A 48 11.20 13.26 18.88
CA THR A 48 12.00 14.36 18.34
C THR A 48 12.77 13.91 17.10
N PHE A 49 13.40 12.75 17.18
CA PHE A 49 14.13 12.16 16.04
C PHE A 49 13.21 11.89 14.85
N LEU A 50 12.03 11.28 15.07
CA LEU A 50 11.08 10.98 14.01
C LEU A 50 10.55 12.23 13.31
N VAL A 51 10.21 13.27 14.07
CA VAL A 51 9.77 14.56 13.51
C VAL A 51 10.88 15.16 12.64
N ASP A 52 12.13 15.22 13.14
CA ASP A 52 13.25 15.79 12.40
C ASP A 52 13.58 14.98 11.13
N ALA A 53 13.65 13.66 11.23
CA ALA A 53 14.02 12.79 10.13
C ALA A 53 12.94 12.73 9.05
N VAL A 54 11.68 12.43 9.44
CA VAL A 54 10.57 12.25 8.50
C VAL A 54 10.15 13.55 7.84
N SER A 55 10.31 14.69 8.51
CA SER A 55 10.09 16.01 7.89
C SER A 55 10.99 16.26 6.67
N LYS A 56 12.20 15.66 6.66
CA LYS A 56 13.19 15.83 5.58
C LYS A 56 13.02 14.82 4.46
N THR A 57 12.57 13.61 4.77
CA THR A 57 12.49 12.50 3.79
C THR A 57 11.07 12.22 3.30
N GLY A 58 10.07 12.69 4.04
CA GLY A 58 8.71 12.19 3.93
C GLY A 58 8.57 10.79 4.54
N GLY A 59 7.33 10.36 4.75
CA GLY A 59 7.02 9.04 5.31
C GLY A 59 5.81 9.03 6.21
N HIS A 60 5.63 7.96 7.00
CA HIS A 60 4.52 7.79 7.92
C HIS A 60 4.88 8.41 9.28
N LEU A 61 4.42 9.63 9.55
CA LEU A 61 4.81 10.35 10.77
C LEU A 61 3.83 10.10 11.92
N GLY A 62 2.56 10.47 11.75
CA GLY A 62 1.55 10.37 12.80
C GLY A 62 1.38 8.98 13.40
N PRO A 63 1.27 7.91 12.58
CA PRO A 63 1.17 6.54 13.09
C PRO A 63 2.36 6.13 13.97
N ASN A 64 3.59 6.52 13.59
CA ASN A 64 4.79 6.18 14.35
C ASN A 64 4.93 6.95 15.65
N LEU A 65 4.50 8.22 15.69
CA LEU A 65 4.46 9.02 16.92
C LEU A 65 3.50 8.43 17.96
N GLY A 66 2.42 7.78 17.52
CA GLY A 66 1.43 7.15 18.37
C GLY A 66 1.86 5.83 19.03
N VAL A 67 2.85 5.13 18.48
CA VAL A 67 3.20 3.77 18.93
C VAL A 67 4.55 3.67 19.64
N VAL A 68 5.09 4.78 20.13
CA VAL A 68 6.44 4.81 20.72
C VAL A 68 6.49 3.94 21.99
N GLU A 69 5.66 4.21 22.97
CA GLU A 69 5.62 3.48 24.24
C GLU A 69 5.19 2.02 24.03
N LEU A 70 4.19 1.79 23.17
CA LEU A 70 3.77 0.44 22.77
C LEU A 70 4.94 -0.39 22.23
N THR A 71 5.74 0.19 21.31
CA THR A 71 6.86 -0.53 20.69
C THR A 71 8.00 -0.76 21.70
N ILE A 72 8.27 0.18 22.59
CA ILE A 72 9.22 0.00 23.70
C ILE A 72 8.77 -1.17 24.59
N ALA A 73 7.51 -1.19 25.03
CA ALA A 73 6.96 -2.24 25.88
C ALA A 73 7.02 -3.61 25.20
N LEU A 74 6.70 -3.69 23.91
CA LEU A 74 6.84 -4.92 23.11
C LEU A 74 8.26 -5.49 23.17
N HIS A 75 9.27 -4.66 22.92
CA HIS A 75 10.68 -5.09 22.91
C HIS A 75 11.27 -5.38 24.29
N ARG A 76 10.67 -4.86 25.36
CA ARG A 76 11.04 -5.21 26.72
C ARG A 76 10.44 -6.52 27.19
N VAL A 77 9.24 -6.87 26.71
CA VAL A 77 8.56 -8.11 27.08
C VAL A 77 8.94 -9.29 26.18
N PHE A 78 9.04 -9.08 24.88
CA PHE A 78 9.32 -10.11 23.90
C PHE A 78 10.75 -10.04 23.36
N HIS A 79 11.37 -11.18 23.25
CA HIS A 79 12.78 -11.33 22.91
C HIS A 79 13.01 -11.47 21.41
N SER A 80 12.69 -10.41 20.64
CA SER A 80 13.01 -10.36 19.21
C SER A 80 14.52 -10.47 18.94
N PRO A 81 14.98 -11.25 17.93
CA PRO A 81 14.21 -11.89 16.85
C PRO A 81 13.68 -13.28 17.18
N ARG A 82 14.01 -13.88 18.35
CA ARG A 82 13.53 -15.19 18.75
C ARG A 82 12.00 -15.22 18.86
N ASP A 83 11.43 -14.32 19.68
CA ASP A 83 10.01 -14.04 19.70
C ASP A 83 9.69 -13.18 18.45
N ARG A 84 8.74 -13.57 17.64
CA ARG A 84 8.42 -12.90 16.38
C ARG A 84 7.42 -11.77 16.61
N VAL A 85 7.84 -10.51 16.40
CA VAL A 85 6.97 -9.34 16.46
C VAL A 85 6.65 -8.91 15.03
N LEU A 86 5.37 -8.92 14.68
CA LEU A 86 4.84 -8.66 13.35
C LEU A 86 3.98 -7.38 13.37
N PHE A 87 4.09 -6.57 12.33
CA PHE A 87 3.30 -5.34 12.20
C PHE A 87 2.40 -5.43 10.97
N ASP A 88 1.07 -5.27 11.17
CA ASP A 88 0.14 -5.16 10.06
C ASP A 88 0.41 -3.89 9.25
N THR A 89 0.31 -3.96 7.93
CA THR A 89 0.64 -2.86 7.01
C THR A 89 2.11 -2.42 7.13
N GLY A 90 2.73 -2.51 8.29
CA GLY A 90 4.14 -2.18 8.53
C GLY A 90 4.48 -0.70 8.56
N HIS A 91 3.52 0.20 8.33
CA HIS A 91 3.72 1.65 8.33
C HIS A 91 4.03 2.25 9.73
N GLN A 92 3.79 1.48 10.80
CA GLN A 92 4.05 1.84 12.20
C GLN A 92 5.37 1.24 12.72
N SER A 93 6.33 0.92 11.86
CA SER A 93 7.55 0.18 12.21
C SER A 93 8.81 1.04 12.39
N TYR A 94 8.72 2.37 12.29
CA TYR A 94 9.92 3.22 12.41
C TYR A 94 10.53 3.15 13.81
N VAL A 95 9.69 3.12 14.85
CA VAL A 95 10.17 2.92 16.23
C VAL A 95 10.83 1.56 16.38
N HIS A 96 10.26 0.51 15.80
CA HIS A 96 10.86 -0.82 15.75
C HIS A 96 12.24 -0.80 15.07
N LYS A 97 12.38 -0.10 13.93
CA LYS A 97 13.68 0.07 13.26
C LYS A 97 14.71 0.74 14.19
N LEU A 98 14.33 1.85 14.84
CA LEU A 98 15.20 2.56 15.78
C LEU A 98 15.68 1.67 16.92
N LEU A 99 14.77 0.93 17.55
CA LEU A 99 15.05 0.06 18.70
C LEU A 99 15.81 -1.22 18.32
N THR A 100 15.83 -1.59 17.04
CA THR A 100 16.61 -2.70 16.49
C THR A 100 17.93 -2.24 15.84
N GLY A 101 18.39 -1.00 16.15
CA GLY A 101 19.70 -0.48 15.78
C GLY A 101 19.79 0.24 14.45
N ARG A 102 18.67 0.36 13.71
CA ARG A 102 18.59 1.07 12.42
C ARG A 102 18.22 2.53 12.63
N GLN A 103 19.22 3.39 12.82
CA GLN A 103 19.03 4.80 13.18
C GLN A 103 19.41 5.79 12.06
N ASP A 104 19.91 5.31 10.92
CA ASP A 104 20.21 6.16 9.76
C ASP A 104 18.95 6.34 8.90
N PHE A 105 18.17 7.35 9.22
CA PHE A 105 16.97 7.72 8.49
C PHE A 105 17.22 8.78 7.40
N ALA A 106 18.47 9.20 7.18
CA ALA A 106 18.76 10.19 6.14
C ALA A 106 18.39 9.70 4.74
N GLY A 107 18.48 8.38 4.53
CA GLY A 107 18.07 7.70 3.31
C GLY A 107 16.70 7.01 3.38
N LEU A 108 15.84 7.32 4.35
CA LEU A 108 14.53 6.68 4.47
C LEU A 108 13.73 6.80 3.18
N ARG A 109 13.26 5.66 2.63
CA ARG A 109 12.47 5.56 1.39
C ARG A 109 13.19 6.04 0.12
N THR A 110 14.51 6.19 0.17
CA THR A 110 15.34 6.49 -1.00
C THR A 110 16.13 5.25 -1.44
N LYS A 111 16.59 5.23 -2.67
CA LYS A 111 17.36 4.10 -3.23
C LYS A 111 18.55 3.74 -2.35
N GLY A 112 18.60 2.48 -1.92
CA GLY A 112 19.67 1.95 -1.05
C GLY A 112 19.60 2.40 0.41
N GLY A 113 18.60 3.20 0.81
CA GLY A 113 18.32 3.57 2.19
C GLY A 113 17.31 2.64 2.86
N LEU A 114 16.86 3.02 4.06
CA LEU A 114 15.85 2.25 4.78
C LEU A 114 14.48 2.29 4.08
N SER A 115 13.83 1.14 4.02
CA SER A 115 12.44 1.03 3.59
C SER A 115 11.49 1.74 4.55
N GLY A 116 10.37 2.27 4.04
CA GLY A 116 9.27 2.79 4.85
C GLY A 116 8.45 1.72 5.57
N TYR A 117 8.80 0.45 5.39
CA TYR A 117 8.14 -0.74 5.95
C TYR A 117 9.20 -1.71 6.49
N PRO A 118 8.81 -2.75 7.26
CA PRO A 118 9.74 -3.81 7.61
C PRO A 118 10.37 -4.43 6.36
N SER A 119 11.66 -4.75 6.42
CA SER A 119 12.40 -5.40 5.35
C SER A 119 13.36 -6.46 5.88
N ARG A 120 13.20 -7.69 5.41
CA ARG A 120 14.04 -8.83 5.77
C ARG A 120 15.48 -8.67 5.29
N ALA A 121 15.69 -7.87 4.26
CA ALA A 121 17.01 -7.50 3.77
C ALA A 121 17.73 -6.55 4.75
N GLU A 122 17.00 -5.78 5.55
CA GLU A 122 17.56 -4.84 6.52
C GLU A 122 17.85 -5.48 7.88
N SER A 123 17.03 -6.44 8.33
CA SER A 123 17.13 -6.96 9.70
C SER A 123 16.44 -8.32 9.88
N GLU A 124 17.06 -9.18 10.69
CA GLU A 124 16.46 -10.44 11.16
C GLU A 124 15.24 -10.24 12.09
N HIS A 125 15.04 -9.02 12.60
CA HIS A 125 13.86 -8.66 13.39
C HIS A 125 12.61 -8.48 12.53
N ASP A 126 12.75 -8.26 11.22
CA ASP A 126 11.66 -8.07 10.28
C ASP A 126 11.23 -9.42 9.68
N VAL A 127 9.93 -9.70 9.68
CA VAL A 127 9.40 -11.02 9.28
C VAL A 127 8.59 -10.93 8.00
N ILE A 128 7.71 -9.93 7.88
CA ILE A 128 6.83 -9.75 6.73
C ILE A 128 7.06 -8.37 6.09
N GLU A 129 7.03 -8.34 4.77
CA GLU A 129 7.29 -7.15 3.93
C GLU A 129 6.03 -6.72 3.17
N ASN A 130 4.86 -7.02 3.70
CA ASN A 130 3.58 -6.76 3.07
C ASN A 130 2.86 -5.59 3.73
N SER A 131 2.61 -4.51 2.98
CA SER A 131 1.85 -3.35 3.44
C SER A 131 0.37 -3.36 3.03
N HIS A 132 -0.15 -4.48 2.49
CA HIS A 132 -1.59 -4.70 2.37
C HIS A 132 -2.15 -5.10 3.74
N ALA A 133 -3.07 -4.31 4.28
CA ALA A 133 -3.61 -4.46 5.62
C ALA A 133 -4.34 -5.79 5.86
N SER A 134 -4.56 -6.13 7.12
CA SER A 134 -5.35 -7.29 7.58
C SER A 134 -4.69 -8.67 7.38
N THR A 135 -3.41 -8.72 6.99
CA THR A 135 -2.71 -10.00 6.72
C THR A 135 -1.92 -10.53 7.90
N VAL A 136 -1.56 -9.68 8.86
CA VAL A 136 -0.65 -10.01 9.97
C VAL A 136 -1.14 -11.19 10.81
N LEU A 137 -2.45 -11.30 11.04
CA LEU A 137 -3.03 -12.36 11.87
C LEU A 137 -2.89 -13.75 11.19
N GLY A 138 -3.05 -13.81 9.86
CA GLY A 138 -2.80 -15.03 9.10
C GLY A 138 -1.33 -15.46 9.14
N TRP A 139 -0.41 -14.51 9.01
CA TRP A 139 1.02 -14.75 9.19
C TRP A 139 1.34 -15.28 10.60
N ALA A 140 0.78 -14.63 11.63
CA ALA A 140 1.00 -14.97 13.02
C ALA A 140 0.47 -16.38 13.34
N ASP A 141 -0.72 -16.71 12.87
CA ASP A 141 -1.30 -18.06 13.02
C ASP A 141 -0.41 -19.13 12.36
N GLY A 142 0.07 -18.87 11.13
CA GLY A 142 0.99 -19.76 10.44
C GLY A 142 2.30 -19.98 11.19
N LEU A 143 2.91 -18.92 11.72
CA LEU A 143 4.14 -19.00 12.50
C LEU A 143 3.94 -19.72 13.83
N ALA A 144 2.83 -19.45 14.53
CA ALA A 144 2.49 -20.12 15.79
C ALA A 144 2.25 -21.63 15.56
N LYS A 145 1.57 -22.03 14.47
CA LYS A 145 1.45 -23.43 14.03
C LYS A 145 2.81 -24.08 13.78
N ALA A 146 3.71 -23.37 13.10
CA ALA A 146 5.06 -23.86 12.83
C ALA A 146 5.86 -24.08 14.12
N ASN A 147 5.77 -23.16 15.09
CA ASN A 147 6.38 -23.30 16.40
C ASN A 147 5.83 -24.55 17.14
N GLN A 148 4.52 -24.73 17.14
CA GLN A 148 3.86 -25.88 17.78
C GLN A 148 4.34 -27.21 17.18
N VAL A 149 4.37 -27.32 15.84
CA VAL A 149 4.85 -28.54 15.15
C VAL A 149 6.34 -28.82 15.44
N ARG A 150 7.15 -27.77 15.61
CA ARG A 150 8.57 -27.88 15.90
C ARG A 150 8.90 -28.01 17.38
N GLY A 151 7.90 -27.98 18.27
CA GLY A 151 8.11 -28.00 19.72
C GLY A 151 8.89 -26.78 20.23
N LYS A 152 8.70 -25.60 19.63
CA LYS A 152 9.34 -24.36 20.05
C LYS A 152 8.43 -23.55 20.95
N ASP A 153 8.99 -22.97 22.01
CA ASP A 153 8.30 -22.11 22.96
C ASP A 153 8.39 -20.61 22.60
N ASP A 154 8.83 -20.29 21.38
CA ASP A 154 8.95 -18.91 20.92
C ASP A 154 7.57 -18.28 20.73
N HIS A 155 7.39 -17.05 21.21
CA HIS A 155 6.12 -16.34 21.09
C HIS A 155 5.98 -15.67 19.72
N VAL A 156 4.74 -15.57 19.26
CA VAL A 156 4.36 -14.79 18.09
C VAL A 156 3.46 -13.65 18.55
N VAL A 157 3.82 -12.43 18.18
CA VAL A 157 3.08 -11.20 18.52
C VAL A 157 2.70 -10.49 17.24
N ALA A 158 1.41 -10.27 17.03
CA ALA A 158 0.86 -9.56 15.88
C ALA A 158 0.31 -8.21 16.33
N VAL A 159 0.87 -7.11 15.83
CA VAL A 159 0.36 -5.74 16.04
C VAL A 159 -0.53 -5.39 14.85
N ILE A 160 -1.80 -5.11 15.12
CA ILE A 160 -2.80 -4.76 14.11
C ILE A 160 -3.54 -3.49 14.52
N GLY A 161 -3.73 -2.55 13.58
CA GLY A 161 -4.53 -1.35 13.80
C GLY A 161 -6.05 -1.65 13.77
N ASP A 162 -6.82 -0.82 14.45
CA ASP A 162 -8.30 -0.88 14.46
C ASP A 162 -8.89 -0.80 13.04
N GLY A 163 -8.35 0.06 12.17
CA GLY A 163 -8.73 0.12 10.76
C GLY A 163 -8.49 -1.19 10.00
N ALA A 164 -7.36 -1.86 10.25
CA ALA A 164 -7.04 -3.14 9.61
C ALA A 164 -7.93 -4.30 10.09
N LEU A 165 -8.54 -4.20 11.27
CA LEU A 165 -9.54 -5.15 11.76
C LEU A 165 -10.86 -5.09 10.98
N THR A 166 -11.12 -4.06 10.20
CA THR A 166 -12.32 -3.97 9.35
C THR A 166 -12.25 -4.91 8.14
N GLY A 167 -11.06 -5.39 7.78
CA GLY A 167 -10.86 -6.29 6.65
C GLY A 167 -11.26 -7.74 6.93
N GLY A 168 -11.91 -8.41 5.98
CA GLY A 168 -12.43 -9.78 6.11
C GLY A 168 -11.36 -10.80 6.50
N MET A 169 -10.14 -10.70 5.94
CA MET A 169 -9.03 -11.60 6.27
C MET A 169 -8.66 -11.61 7.77
N ALA A 170 -8.79 -10.47 8.46
CA ALA A 170 -8.57 -10.42 9.90
C ALA A 170 -9.58 -11.30 10.66
N TRP A 171 -10.85 -11.28 10.24
CA TRP A 171 -11.92 -12.10 10.83
C TRP A 171 -11.76 -13.58 10.53
N GLU A 172 -11.37 -13.94 9.30
CA GLU A 172 -11.01 -15.32 8.94
C GLU A 172 -9.87 -15.83 9.83
N ALA A 173 -8.84 -15.02 10.05
CA ALA A 173 -7.72 -15.38 10.90
C ALA A 173 -8.15 -15.49 12.37
N LEU A 174 -8.92 -14.54 12.92
CA LEU A 174 -9.44 -14.60 14.29
C LEU A 174 -10.25 -15.87 14.53
N ASN A 175 -11.13 -16.25 13.60
CA ASN A 175 -11.91 -17.48 13.68
C ASN A 175 -11.01 -18.73 13.74
N ASN A 176 -9.95 -18.77 12.93
CA ASN A 176 -9.01 -19.90 12.93
C ASN A 176 -8.10 -19.93 14.17
N ILE A 177 -7.65 -18.77 14.64
CA ILE A 177 -6.83 -18.63 15.85
C ILE A 177 -7.62 -19.08 17.08
N ALA A 178 -8.88 -18.68 17.19
CA ALA A 178 -9.77 -19.01 18.30
C ALA A 178 -10.03 -20.51 18.47
N ALA A 179 -9.91 -21.30 17.40
CA ALA A 179 -10.08 -22.74 17.43
C ALA A 179 -8.96 -23.48 18.22
N ALA A 180 -7.79 -22.87 18.42
CA ALA A 180 -6.63 -23.47 19.09
C ALA A 180 -6.32 -22.77 20.42
N LYS A 181 -6.91 -23.28 21.52
CA LYS A 181 -6.85 -22.67 22.85
C LYS A 181 -5.47 -22.74 23.53
N ASP A 182 -4.60 -23.61 23.07
CA ASP A 182 -3.27 -23.90 23.60
C ASP A 182 -2.12 -23.37 22.75
N ARG A 183 -2.43 -22.53 21.75
CA ARG A 183 -1.42 -21.94 20.87
C ARG A 183 -1.02 -20.55 21.36
N PRO A 184 0.23 -20.34 21.84
CA PRO A 184 0.70 -19.07 22.33
C PRO A 184 0.78 -18.04 21.19
N LEU A 185 -0.19 -17.12 21.12
CA LEU A 185 -0.24 -16.04 20.17
C LEU A 185 -0.81 -14.79 20.83
N VAL A 186 -0.08 -13.69 20.76
CA VAL A 186 -0.52 -12.39 21.31
C VAL A 186 -0.90 -11.47 20.15
N ILE A 187 -2.14 -11.00 20.17
CA ILE A 187 -2.67 -10.03 19.22
C ILE A 187 -2.75 -8.69 19.93
N VAL A 188 -1.99 -7.73 19.48
CA VAL A 188 -2.02 -6.36 20.01
C VAL A 188 -2.83 -5.49 19.07
N VAL A 189 -4.03 -5.09 19.51
CA VAL A 189 -4.88 -4.15 18.77
C VAL A 189 -4.45 -2.75 19.15
N ASN A 190 -3.86 -2.04 18.20
CA ASN A 190 -3.53 -0.62 18.31
C ASN A 190 -4.73 0.22 17.85
N ASP A 191 -5.50 0.69 18.81
CA ASP A 191 -6.70 1.48 18.57
C ASP A 191 -6.41 2.96 18.69
N ASN A 192 -6.44 3.66 17.56
CA ASN A 192 -6.29 5.12 17.48
C ASN A 192 -7.42 5.79 16.69
N GLU A 193 -8.55 5.09 16.53
CA GLU A 193 -9.80 5.54 15.94
C GLU A 193 -9.76 5.81 14.44
N ARG A 194 -8.63 5.58 13.76
CA ARG A 194 -8.55 5.89 12.33
C ARG A 194 -7.38 5.26 11.59
N SER A 195 -7.62 5.02 10.30
CA SER A 195 -6.59 4.78 9.28
C SER A 195 -6.24 6.10 8.57
N TYR A 196 -6.41 6.21 7.26
CA TYR A 196 -6.50 7.50 6.56
C TYR A 196 -7.81 8.23 6.91
N SER A 197 -8.92 7.48 6.99
CA SER A 197 -10.23 7.95 7.43
C SER A 197 -10.51 7.44 8.84
N PRO A 198 -11.47 8.03 9.57
CA PRO A 198 -11.97 7.45 10.83
C PRO A 198 -12.41 6.00 10.60
N THR A 199 -12.14 5.12 11.56
CA THR A 199 -12.62 3.73 11.52
C THR A 199 -14.14 3.72 11.64
N ILE A 200 -14.81 2.96 10.77
CA ILE A 200 -16.26 2.99 10.61
C ILE A 200 -16.91 1.61 10.81
N GLY A 201 -18.23 1.62 10.93
CA GLY A 201 -19.06 0.41 11.02
C GLY A 201 -19.18 -0.13 12.45
N GLY A 202 -19.94 -1.23 12.58
CA GLY A 202 -20.29 -1.82 13.87
C GLY A 202 -19.09 -2.23 14.72
N LEU A 203 -17.95 -2.54 14.11
CA LEU A 203 -16.70 -2.79 14.84
C LEU A 203 -16.16 -1.51 15.49
N ALA A 204 -16.17 -0.38 14.78
CA ALA A 204 -15.77 0.90 15.35
C ALA A 204 -16.66 1.31 16.52
N ASP A 205 -17.97 1.14 16.40
CA ASP A 205 -18.93 1.39 17.47
C ASP A 205 -18.68 0.48 18.67
N HIS A 206 -18.32 -0.79 18.42
CA HIS A 206 -17.97 -1.73 19.46
C HIS A 206 -16.68 -1.33 20.19
N LEU A 207 -15.61 -0.97 19.47
CA LEU A 207 -14.38 -0.48 20.06
C LEU A 207 -14.59 0.84 20.82
N ALA A 208 -15.41 1.76 20.30
CA ALA A 208 -15.79 3.00 20.97
C ALA A 208 -16.51 2.71 22.30
N THR A 209 -17.40 1.71 22.33
CA THR A 209 -18.06 1.27 23.56
C THR A 209 -17.05 0.71 24.57
N LEU A 210 -16.07 -0.06 24.12
CA LEU A 210 -15.00 -0.59 25.01
C LEU A 210 -14.18 0.54 25.65
N ARG A 211 -13.88 1.62 24.91
CA ARG A 211 -13.14 2.78 25.42
C ARG A 211 -13.86 3.53 26.54
N THR A 212 -15.20 3.59 26.49
CA THR A 212 -16.00 4.34 27.46
C THR A 212 -16.28 3.56 28.75
N THR A 213 -15.84 2.31 28.84
CA THR A 213 -16.17 1.38 29.94
C THR A 213 -15.19 1.43 31.12
N ASP A 214 -14.35 2.46 31.24
CA ASP A 214 -13.34 2.67 32.31
C ASP A 214 -13.88 2.59 33.75
N GLY A 215 -15.19 2.70 33.96
CA GLY A 215 -15.83 2.56 35.26
C GLY A 215 -16.04 1.10 35.71
N TYR A 216 -16.10 0.15 34.76
CA TYR A 216 -16.56 -1.21 35.03
C TYR A 216 -15.50 -2.08 35.74
N GLU A 217 -14.24 -2.07 35.32
CA GLU A 217 -13.17 -2.79 36.01
C GLU A 217 -12.93 -2.26 37.43
N ARG A 218 -12.98 -0.93 37.61
CA ARG A 218 -12.94 -0.31 38.93
C ARG A 218 -14.15 -0.63 39.81
N PHE A 219 -15.33 -0.80 39.21
CA PHE A 219 -16.55 -1.23 39.89
C PHE A 219 -16.47 -2.72 40.29
N LEU A 220 -15.98 -3.59 39.38
CA LEU A 220 -15.79 -5.02 39.66
C LEU A 220 -14.70 -5.27 40.71
N ALA A 221 -13.58 -4.54 40.64
CA ALA A 221 -12.51 -4.62 41.63
C ALA A 221 -13.00 -4.16 43.02
N ARG A 222 -13.74 -3.07 43.08
CA ARG A 222 -14.36 -2.59 44.34
C ARG A 222 -15.46 -3.55 44.84
N GLY A 223 -16.26 -4.11 43.95
CA GLY A 223 -17.28 -5.12 44.27
C GLY A 223 -16.66 -6.40 44.84
N LYS A 224 -15.54 -6.86 44.25
CA LYS A 224 -14.78 -8.02 44.74
C LYS A 224 -14.16 -7.77 46.10
N ASP A 225 -13.52 -6.63 46.32
CA ASP A 225 -12.96 -6.22 47.62
C ASP A 225 -14.04 -6.10 48.70
N LEU A 226 -15.26 -5.64 48.35
CA LEU A 226 -16.38 -5.54 49.28
C LEU A 226 -16.95 -6.90 49.64
N LEU A 227 -17.04 -7.82 48.69
CA LEU A 227 -17.49 -9.20 48.91
C LEU A 227 -16.48 -10.05 49.69
N GLU A 228 -15.19 -9.87 49.47
CA GLU A 228 -14.13 -10.60 50.23
C GLU A 228 -13.99 -10.13 51.67
N ARG A 229 -14.47 -8.91 52.01
CA ARG A 229 -14.47 -8.36 53.37
C ARG A 229 -15.69 -8.73 54.19
N THR A 230 -16.68 -9.47 53.67
CA THR A 230 -17.91 -9.83 54.38
C THR A 230 -17.90 -11.31 54.77
N PRO A 231 -17.63 -11.72 56.04
CA PRO A 231 -17.22 -13.09 56.39
C PRO A 231 -18.33 -14.14 56.50
N VAL A 232 -19.61 -13.82 56.33
CA VAL A 232 -20.68 -14.75 56.79
C VAL A 232 -21.66 -15.24 55.67
N VAL A 233 -21.64 -14.69 54.44
CA VAL A 233 -22.66 -15.01 53.42
C VAL A 233 -22.07 -15.46 52.07
N GLY A 234 -20.79 -15.70 52.00
CA GLY A 234 -20.03 -15.71 50.73
C GLY A 234 -20.25 -16.86 49.78
N LYS A 235 -20.46 -18.11 50.21
CA LYS A 235 -20.45 -19.27 49.28
C LYS A 235 -21.75 -19.51 48.51
N PRO A 236 -22.96 -19.53 49.13
CA PRO A 236 -24.18 -19.76 48.34
C PRO A 236 -24.58 -18.53 47.49
N LEU A 237 -24.23 -17.30 47.94
CA LEU A 237 -24.46 -16.10 47.17
C LEU A 237 -23.53 -16.01 45.97
N TYR A 238 -22.30 -16.51 46.09
CA TYR A 238 -21.33 -16.60 45.00
C TYR A 238 -21.76 -17.50 43.84
N GLU A 239 -22.37 -18.68 44.15
CA GLU A 239 -22.88 -19.63 43.14
C GLU A 239 -24.15 -19.11 42.45
N THR A 240 -25.04 -18.45 43.19
CA THR A 240 -26.25 -17.81 42.60
C THR A 240 -25.91 -16.56 41.78
N LEU A 241 -24.92 -15.79 42.22
CA LEU A 241 -24.38 -14.66 41.48
C LEU A 241 -23.58 -15.09 40.23
N HIS A 242 -23.02 -16.33 40.21
CA HIS A 242 -22.31 -16.85 39.04
C HIS A 242 -23.26 -17.10 37.85
N GLY A 243 -24.49 -17.59 38.12
CA GLY A 243 -25.53 -17.72 37.12
C GLY A 243 -26.13 -16.38 36.66
N ALA A 244 -26.36 -15.43 37.59
CA ALA A 244 -26.81 -14.07 37.30
C ALA A 244 -25.67 -13.22 36.67
N LYS A 245 -24.41 -13.53 36.99
CA LYS A 245 -23.22 -12.84 36.48
C LYS A 245 -23.02 -13.07 34.97
N LYS A 246 -23.41 -14.21 34.41
CA LYS A 246 -23.37 -14.45 32.99
C LYS A 246 -24.36 -13.58 32.24
N GLY A 247 -25.62 -13.53 32.69
CA GLY A 247 -26.64 -12.69 32.09
C GLY A 247 -26.45 -11.19 32.30
N LEU A 248 -25.86 -10.76 33.42
CA LEU A 248 -25.55 -9.37 33.68
C LEU A 248 -24.25 -8.92 32.99
N LYS A 249 -23.29 -9.85 32.86
CA LYS A 249 -22.04 -9.66 32.10
C LYS A 249 -22.34 -9.48 30.61
N ASP A 250 -23.25 -10.29 30.06
CA ASP A 250 -23.66 -10.22 28.65
C ASP A 250 -24.43 -8.93 28.31
N PHE A 251 -25.07 -8.30 29.32
CA PHE A 251 -25.80 -7.04 29.16
C PHE A 251 -24.95 -5.77 29.40
N ILE A 252 -23.84 -5.88 30.13
CA ILE A 252 -23.04 -4.74 30.59
C ILE A 252 -21.60 -4.78 30.03
N ALA A 253 -21.14 -5.91 29.47
CA ALA A 253 -19.76 -6.06 29.02
C ALA A 253 -19.64 -6.15 27.50
N PRO A 254 -19.24 -5.04 26.83
CA PRO A 254 -18.98 -5.03 25.40
C PRO A 254 -17.85 -5.98 24.93
N GLN A 255 -17.13 -6.57 25.87
CA GLN A 255 -16.02 -7.52 25.64
C GLN A 255 -16.46 -8.87 25.04
N GLY A 256 -17.77 -9.15 25.02
CA GLY A 256 -18.35 -10.45 24.63
C GLY A 256 -17.92 -10.92 23.26
N MET A 257 -17.82 -10.06 22.27
CA MET A 257 -17.53 -10.45 20.89
C MET A 257 -16.25 -11.30 20.73
N PHE A 258 -15.13 -10.88 21.33
CA PHE A 258 -13.87 -11.62 21.24
C PHE A 258 -13.83 -12.81 22.20
N GLU A 259 -14.42 -12.68 23.40
CA GLU A 259 -14.52 -13.77 24.37
C GLU A 259 -15.48 -14.87 23.89
N ASP A 260 -16.56 -14.53 23.21
CA ASP A 260 -17.52 -15.47 22.61
C ASP A 260 -16.90 -16.28 21.46
N LEU A 261 -15.95 -15.68 20.72
CA LEU A 261 -15.12 -16.42 19.77
C LEU A 261 -14.13 -17.38 20.45
N GLY A 262 -13.92 -17.26 21.75
CA GLY A 262 -12.99 -18.09 22.54
C GLY A 262 -11.58 -17.49 22.69
N LEU A 263 -11.41 -16.20 22.39
CA LEU A 263 -10.18 -15.46 22.59
C LEU A 263 -10.17 -14.79 23.97
N LYS A 264 -9.04 -14.83 24.66
CA LYS A 264 -8.87 -14.04 25.88
C LYS A 264 -8.67 -12.58 25.50
N TYR A 265 -9.41 -11.69 26.18
CA TYR A 265 -9.31 -10.25 25.98
C TYR A 265 -8.69 -9.58 27.23
N VAL A 266 -7.76 -8.65 27.00
CA VAL A 266 -7.10 -7.82 28.01
C VAL A 266 -7.14 -6.36 27.52
N GLY A 267 -7.77 -5.48 28.26
CA GLY A 267 -7.88 -4.07 27.92
C GLY A 267 -9.28 -3.48 28.12
N PRO A 268 -9.54 -2.25 27.64
CA PRO A 268 -8.57 -1.37 26.99
C PRO A 268 -7.49 -0.83 27.95
N ILE A 269 -6.28 -0.59 27.43
CA ILE A 269 -5.12 -0.13 28.19
C ILE A 269 -4.61 1.16 27.55
N ASP A 270 -4.20 2.13 28.36
CA ASP A 270 -3.49 3.30 27.85
C ASP A 270 -2.15 2.86 27.24
N GLY A 271 -2.06 2.93 25.89
CA GLY A 271 -0.89 2.53 25.11
C GLY A 271 0.33 3.44 25.32
N HIS A 272 0.16 4.53 26.07
CA HIS A 272 1.22 5.47 26.44
C HIS A 272 1.70 5.30 27.89
N ASP A 273 1.04 4.44 28.68
CA ASP A 273 1.50 4.03 30.01
C ASP A 273 2.37 2.76 29.87
N LEU A 274 3.70 2.95 29.92
CA LEU A 274 4.68 1.87 29.78
C LEU A 274 4.51 0.77 30.82
N GLU A 275 4.23 1.10 32.08
CA GLU A 275 4.10 0.13 33.18
C GLU A 275 2.83 -0.72 32.98
N ALA A 276 1.70 -0.08 32.66
CA ALA A 276 0.46 -0.77 32.34
C ALA A 276 0.61 -1.68 31.13
N MET A 277 1.27 -1.21 30.08
CA MET A 277 1.54 -1.96 28.84
C MET A 277 2.44 -3.17 29.12
N GLU A 278 3.58 -3.00 29.78
CA GLU A 278 4.47 -4.12 30.13
C GLU A 278 3.74 -5.17 30.98
N SER A 279 2.99 -4.74 31.99
CA SER A 279 2.21 -5.65 32.85
C SER A 279 1.17 -6.46 32.06
N ALA A 280 0.46 -5.82 31.13
CA ALA A 280 -0.53 -6.48 30.29
C ALA A 280 0.11 -7.47 29.30
N LEU A 281 1.18 -7.06 28.63
CA LEU A 281 1.92 -7.93 27.69
C LEU A 281 2.56 -9.12 28.39
N GLN A 282 3.10 -8.96 29.61
CA GLN A 282 3.62 -10.06 30.41
C GLN A 282 2.52 -11.07 30.79
N ARG A 283 1.34 -10.58 31.20
CA ARG A 283 0.18 -11.44 31.48
C ARG A 283 -0.27 -12.19 30.23
N ALA A 284 -0.33 -11.52 29.09
CA ALA A 284 -0.67 -12.12 27.83
C ALA A 284 0.35 -13.19 27.41
N LYS A 285 1.65 -12.92 27.56
CA LYS A 285 2.74 -13.86 27.31
C LYS A 285 2.64 -15.11 28.17
N GLY A 286 2.27 -14.96 29.44
CA GLY A 286 2.13 -16.08 30.39
C GLY A 286 0.81 -16.89 30.26
N PHE A 287 -0.13 -16.47 29.41
CA PHE A 287 -1.44 -17.10 29.30
C PHE A 287 -1.38 -18.47 28.61
N GLY A 288 -0.46 -18.68 27.66
CA GLY A 288 -0.26 -19.95 26.97
C GLY A 288 -1.25 -20.28 25.85
N GLY A 289 -2.19 -19.38 25.54
CA GLY A 289 -3.16 -19.47 24.45
C GLY A 289 -3.30 -18.14 23.72
N PRO A 290 -4.24 -18.02 22.75
CA PRO A 290 -4.44 -16.78 22.01
C PRO A 290 -5.06 -15.69 22.91
N VAL A 291 -4.41 -14.51 22.90
CA VAL A 291 -4.81 -13.35 23.71
C VAL A 291 -4.85 -12.10 22.88
N ILE A 292 -5.93 -11.33 23.01
CA ILE A 292 -6.02 -9.95 22.48
C ILE A 292 -5.63 -8.99 23.60
N VAL A 293 -4.67 -8.11 23.33
CA VAL A 293 -4.30 -6.96 24.14
C VAL A 293 -4.75 -5.71 23.40
N HIS A 294 -5.77 -5.02 23.89
CA HIS A 294 -6.33 -3.82 23.27
C HIS A 294 -5.69 -2.57 23.90
N CYS A 295 -4.99 -1.79 23.08
CA CYS A 295 -4.24 -0.61 23.47
C CYS A 295 -4.84 0.63 22.83
N LEU A 296 -5.09 1.67 23.62
CA LEU A 296 -5.53 2.99 23.15
C LEU A 296 -4.31 3.86 22.90
N THR A 297 -4.15 4.39 21.71
CA THR A 297 -3.04 5.28 21.36
C THR A 297 -3.53 6.55 20.68
N GLU A 298 -2.70 7.60 20.71
CA GLU A 298 -2.99 8.88 20.08
C GLU A 298 -2.10 9.09 18.86
N LYS A 299 -2.68 9.06 17.67
CA LYS A 299 -1.98 9.28 16.41
C LYS A 299 -1.45 10.72 16.33
N GLY A 300 -0.16 10.89 16.04
CA GLY A 300 0.50 12.21 16.02
C GLY A 300 0.98 12.71 17.39
N ARG A 301 0.91 11.88 18.44
CA ARG A 301 1.25 12.26 19.83
C ARG A 301 2.59 12.97 19.94
N GLY A 302 2.58 14.10 20.67
CA GLY A 302 3.77 14.90 20.93
C GLY A 302 4.20 15.81 19.79
N TYR A 303 3.43 15.86 18.70
CA TYR A 303 3.68 16.77 17.58
C TYR A 303 2.41 17.52 17.21
N ARG A 304 2.32 18.77 17.64
CA ARG A 304 1.12 19.60 17.55
C ARG A 304 0.57 19.72 16.11
N PRO A 305 1.39 19.94 15.06
CA PRO A 305 0.86 19.98 13.70
C PRO A 305 0.13 18.70 13.26
N ALA A 306 0.58 17.51 13.72
CA ALA A 306 -0.09 16.26 13.40
C ALA A 306 -1.38 16.07 14.21
N LEU A 307 -1.43 16.53 15.46
CA LEU A 307 -2.62 16.46 16.30
C LEU A 307 -3.74 17.39 15.80
N GLU A 308 -3.37 18.55 15.26
CA GLU A 308 -4.31 19.55 14.71
C GLU A 308 -4.70 19.28 13.24
N ASP A 309 -4.08 18.31 12.57
CA ASP A 309 -4.42 17.93 11.20
C ASP A 309 -5.70 17.07 11.17
N GLU A 310 -6.83 17.70 10.83
CA GLU A 310 -8.13 17.02 10.74
C GLU A 310 -8.21 16.00 9.59
N ALA A 311 -7.33 16.12 8.59
CA ALA A 311 -7.39 15.29 7.40
C ALA A 311 -7.07 13.82 7.70
N ASP A 312 -5.83 13.54 8.15
CA ASP A 312 -5.39 12.18 8.43
C ASP A 312 -4.40 12.06 9.61
N HIS A 313 -4.22 13.14 10.41
CA HIS A 313 -3.22 13.23 11.48
C HIS A 313 -1.81 12.85 10.99
N PHE A 314 -1.43 13.38 9.83
CA PHE A 314 -0.15 13.09 9.19
C PHE A 314 0.11 11.58 9.03
N HIS A 315 -0.90 10.86 8.53
CA HIS A 315 -0.75 9.43 8.23
C HIS A 315 0.47 9.19 7.33
N ALA A 316 0.56 9.96 6.25
CA ALA A 316 1.74 10.00 5.39
C ALA A 316 2.00 11.44 4.95
N VAL A 317 3.25 11.89 5.08
CA VAL A 317 3.66 13.25 4.71
C VAL A 317 4.75 13.22 3.63
N GLY A 318 4.77 14.25 2.81
CA GLY A 318 5.93 14.59 1.99
C GLY A 318 7.02 15.29 2.81
N VAL A 319 7.91 16.02 2.15
CA VAL A 319 8.87 16.92 2.83
C VAL A 319 8.12 18.12 3.39
N ILE A 320 8.24 18.34 4.71
CA ILE A 320 7.53 19.39 5.44
C ILE A 320 8.49 20.23 6.29
N HIS A 321 8.05 21.40 6.70
CA HIS A 321 8.73 22.19 7.71
C HIS A 321 8.44 21.61 9.10
N PRO A 322 9.44 21.17 9.87
CA PRO A 322 9.20 20.47 11.15
C PRO A 322 8.46 21.33 12.20
N ASP A 323 8.63 22.65 12.17
CA ASP A 323 7.99 23.53 13.15
C ASP A 323 6.51 23.79 12.85
N THR A 324 6.11 23.79 11.59
CA THR A 324 4.75 24.17 11.15
C THR A 324 3.95 23.03 10.57
N GLY A 325 4.60 21.93 10.15
CA GLY A 325 3.96 20.83 9.43
C GLY A 325 3.58 21.15 7.98
N LEU A 326 3.85 22.35 7.50
CA LEU A 326 3.47 22.77 6.14
C LEU A 326 4.41 22.15 5.10
N PRO A 327 3.90 21.75 3.92
CA PRO A 327 4.73 21.26 2.83
C PRO A 327 5.80 22.30 2.40
N VAL A 328 7.01 21.83 2.12
CA VAL A 328 8.12 22.69 1.63
C VAL A 328 7.88 23.14 0.20
N ALA A 329 7.22 22.33 -0.64
CA ALA A 329 6.87 22.66 -2.00
C ALA A 329 5.35 22.63 -2.19
N ALA A 330 4.83 23.62 -2.92
CA ALA A 330 3.44 23.58 -3.35
C ALA A 330 3.25 22.48 -4.39
N SER A 331 2.23 21.65 -4.24
CA SER A 331 1.82 20.68 -5.26
C SER A 331 1.05 21.39 -6.37
N GLY A 332 1.41 21.12 -7.64
CA GLY A 332 0.55 21.46 -8.78
C GLY A 332 -0.67 20.53 -8.86
N ALA A 333 -1.45 20.67 -9.94
CA ALA A 333 -2.53 19.74 -10.22
C ALA A 333 -1.96 18.31 -10.38
N ASP A 334 -2.56 17.36 -9.68
CA ASP A 334 -2.24 15.94 -9.76
C ASP A 334 -3.41 15.15 -10.39
N TRP A 335 -3.13 13.90 -10.74
CA TRP A 335 -4.13 13.01 -11.34
C TRP A 335 -5.37 12.85 -10.46
N THR A 336 -5.15 12.68 -9.16
CA THR A 336 -6.20 12.50 -8.14
C THR A 336 -7.14 13.71 -8.06
N SER A 337 -6.58 14.92 -8.11
CA SER A 337 -7.40 16.16 -8.06
C SER A 337 -8.24 16.34 -9.32
N VAL A 338 -7.69 15.98 -10.51
CA VAL A 338 -8.44 16.01 -11.78
C VAL A 338 -9.64 15.07 -11.73
N PHE A 339 -9.44 13.83 -11.26
CA PHE A 339 -10.51 12.87 -11.04
C PHE A 339 -11.56 13.40 -10.05
N GLY A 340 -11.13 13.87 -8.87
CA GLY A 340 -12.07 14.33 -7.83
C GLY A 340 -12.92 15.53 -8.27
N GLU A 341 -12.35 16.44 -9.08
CA GLU A 341 -13.10 17.57 -9.66
C GLU A 341 -14.12 17.12 -10.69
N GLU A 342 -13.77 16.14 -11.53
CA GLU A 342 -14.70 15.63 -12.54
C GLU A 342 -15.82 14.81 -11.91
N MET A 343 -15.54 14.05 -10.84
CA MET A 343 -16.56 13.34 -10.07
C MET A 343 -17.64 14.28 -9.53
N VAL A 344 -17.26 15.47 -9.03
CA VAL A 344 -18.26 16.46 -8.54
C VAL A 344 -19.14 16.95 -9.67
N LYS A 345 -18.61 17.15 -10.89
CA LYS A 345 -19.40 17.55 -12.05
C LYS A 345 -20.38 16.43 -12.45
N LEU A 346 -19.89 15.22 -12.58
CA LEU A 346 -20.70 14.04 -12.90
C LEU A 346 -21.83 13.83 -11.88
N GLY A 347 -21.52 13.98 -10.58
CA GLY A 347 -22.54 13.88 -9.53
C GLY A 347 -23.63 14.95 -9.56
N ARG A 348 -23.35 16.12 -10.16
CA ARG A 348 -24.36 17.16 -10.43
C ARG A 348 -25.21 16.85 -11.66
N GLU A 349 -24.63 16.21 -12.65
CA GLU A 349 -25.27 15.88 -13.93
C GLU A 349 -26.10 14.60 -13.85
N ARG A 350 -25.69 13.63 -12.98
CA ARG A 350 -26.30 12.31 -12.82
C ARG A 350 -26.54 12.00 -11.35
N GLU A 351 -27.80 11.83 -10.97
CA GLU A 351 -28.22 11.54 -9.59
C GLU A 351 -27.95 10.08 -9.19
N ASP A 352 -27.87 9.18 -10.16
CA ASP A 352 -27.60 7.76 -9.97
C ASP A 352 -26.13 7.43 -9.65
N ILE A 353 -25.19 8.35 -9.88
CA ILE A 353 -23.78 8.14 -9.54
C ILE A 353 -23.57 8.18 -8.03
N VAL A 354 -23.03 7.10 -7.51
CA VAL A 354 -22.57 6.95 -6.11
C VAL A 354 -21.11 6.60 -6.06
N ALA A 355 -20.41 7.03 -5.01
CA ALA A 355 -18.99 6.79 -4.84
C ALA A 355 -18.73 5.77 -3.72
N ILE A 356 -17.80 4.85 -3.93
CA ILE A 356 -17.32 3.89 -2.94
C ILE A 356 -15.81 4.07 -2.76
N THR A 357 -15.34 3.90 -1.53
CA THR A 357 -13.91 3.80 -1.23
C THR A 357 -13.68 2.84 -0.07
N ALA A 358 -12.45 2.38 0.09
CA ALA A 358 -12.04 1.46 1.16
C ALA A 358 -11.07 2.16 2.13
N ALA A 359 -11.60 2.95 3.07
CA ALA A 359 -10.88 3.76 4.06
C ALA A 359 -9.91 4.80 3.44
N MET A 360 -10.20 5.27 2.21
CA MET A 360 -9.27 6.09 1.43
C MET A 360 -9.92 7.33 0.81
N LEU A 361 -10.95 7.89 1.47
CA LEU A 361 -11.76 8.97 0.93
C LEU A 361 -10.93 10.13 0.37
N GLN A 362 -9.96 10.64 1.14
CA GLN A 362 -9.10 11.74 0.75
C GLN A 362 -7.97 11.32 -0.21
N PRO A 363 -7.21 10.22 0.05
CA PRO A 363 -6.13 9.79 -0.82
C PRO A 363 -6.53 9.49 -2.27
N VAL A 364 -7.79 9.13 -2.52
CA VAL A 364 -8.33 8.88 -3.88
C VAL A 364 -9.16 10.05 -4.42
N GLY A 365 -9.19 11.22 -3.75
CA GLY A 365 -9.80 12.44 -4.25
C GLY A 365 -11.33 12.53 -4.14
N LEU A 366 -11.98 11.66 -3.38
CA LEU A 366 -13.43 11.67 -3.20
C LEU A 366 -13.95 12.64 -2.13
N ASN A 367 -13.07 13.33 -1.40
CA ASN A 367 -13.44 14.28 -0.35
C ASN A 367 -14.34 15.44 -0.83
N LYS A 368 -14.08 15.96 -2.05
CA LYS A 368 -14.92 17.01 -2.66
C LYS A 368 -16.32 16.47 -3.01
N PHE A 369 -16.40 15.24 -3.52
CA PHE A 369 -17.65 14.58 -3.84
C PHE A 369 -18.46 14.28 -2.57
N ALA A 370 -17.82 13.76 -1.51
CA ALA A 370 -18.44 13.49 -0.22
C ALA A 370 -19.02 14.77 0.42
N LYS A 371 -18.29 15.89 0.30
CA LYS A 371 -18.80 17.19 0.78
C LYS A 371 -20.00 17.69 0.01
N ALA A 372 -20.04 17.44 -1.32
CA ALA A 372 -21.14 17.88 -2.18
C ALA A 372 -22.36 16.95 -2.10
N PHE A 373 -22.15 15.66 -1.88
CA PHE A 373 -23.18 14.61 -1.94
C PHE A 373 -22.98 13.58 -0.81
N PRO A 374 -23.16 13.97 0.47
CA PRO A 374 -22.82 13.11 1.62
C PRO A 374 -23.62 11.79 1.63
N ASP A 375 -24.85 11.78 1.12
CA ASP A 375 -25.72 10.58 1.06
C ASP A 375 -25.40 9.65 -0.10
N ARG A 376 -24.42 9.99 -0.95
CA ARG A 376 -24.03 9.21 -2.13
C ARG A 376 -22.57 8.72 -2.06
N VAL A 377 -22.00 8.68 -0.86
CA VAL A 377 -20.64 8.16 -0.61
C VAL A 377 -20.69 7.06 0.42
N TYR A 378 -20.03 5.97 0.10
CA TYR A 378 -19.88 4.81 0.99
C TYR A 378 -18.41 4.53 1.21
N ASP A 379 -17.91 4.79 2.41
CA ASP A 379 -16.63 4.25 2.86
C ASP A 379 -16.90 2.88 3.50
N VAL A 380 -16.24 1.83 3.05
CA VAL A 380 -16.49 0.46 3.51
C VAL A 380 -15.45 -0.03 4.53
N GLY A 381 -14.55 0.85 5.01
CA GLY A 381 -13.37 0.43 5.76
C GLY A 381 -12.35 -0.24 4.84
N ILE A 382 -11.36 -0.93 5.40
CA ILE A 382 -10.36 -1.65 4.58
C ILE A 382 -10.98 -3.01 4.15
N ALA A 383 -11.97 -2.94 3.25
CA ALA A 383 -12.79 -4.09 2.86
C ALA A 383 -13.08 -4.06 1.35
N GLU A 384 -12.05 -4.17 0.53
CA GLU A 384 -12.15 -4.05 -0.93
C GLU A 384 -13.06 -5.12 -1.55
N GLN A 385 -13.05 -6.36 -1.03
CA GLN A 385 -13.95 -7.41 -1.47
C GLN A 385 -15.41 -7.01 -1.26
N HIS A 386 -15.75 -6.55 -0.05
CA HIS A 386 -17.09 -6.07 0.27
C HIS A 386 -17.47 -4.89 -0.62
N GLY A 387 -16.55 -3.94 -0.84
CA GLY A 387 -16.76 -2.79 -1.70
C GLY A 387 -17.15 -3.18 -3.13
N ALA A 388 -16.47 -4.16 -3.71
CA ALA A 388 -16.77 -4.66 -5.06
C ALA A 388 -18.13 -5.37 -5.14
N VAL A 389 -18.47 -6.23 -4.16
CA VAL A 389 -19.78 -6.90 -4.10
C VAL A 389 -20.91 -5.89 -3.86
N SER A 390 -20.68 -4.92 -2.96
CA SER A 390 -21.64 -3.84 -2.70
C SER A 390 -21.88 -2.98 -3.95
N ALA A 391 -20.82 -2.71 -4.74
CA ALA A 391 -20.94 -2.03 -6.03
C ALA A 391 -21.84 -2.80 -7.00
N ALA A 392 -21.68 -4.13 -7.11
CA ALA A 392 -22.58 -4.96 -7.93
C ALA A 392 -24.03 -4.87 -7.46
N GLY A 393 -24.26 -4.88 -6.12
CA GLY A 393 -25.59 -4.70 -5.54
C GLY A 393 -26.20 -3.34 -5.88
N LEU A 394 -25.44 -2.26 -5.75
CA LEU A 394 -25.88 -0.90 -6.10
C LEU A 394 -26.21 -0.78 -7.60
N ALA A 395 -25.38 -1.34 -8.47
CA ALA A 395 -25.62 -1.36 -9.91
C ALA A 395 -26.90 -2.14 -10.26
N THR A 396 -27.11 -3.31 -9.65
CA THR A 396 -28.34 -4.08 -9.80
C THR A 396 -29.57 -3.32 -9.27
N GLY A 397 -29.37 -2.45 -8.27
CA GLY A 397 -30.39 -1.55 -7.72
C GLY A 397 -30.67 -0.31 -8.60
N GLY A 398 -30.02 -0.17 -9.75
CA GLY A 398 -30.25 0.92 -10.70
C GLY A 398 -29.42 2.18 -10.46
N LEU A 399 -28.32 2.06 -9.71
CA LEU A 399 -27.33 3.12 -9.51
C LEU A 399 -26.07 2.84 -10.34
N HIS A 400 -25.23 3.86 -10.55
CA HIS A 400 -23.93 3.69 -11.18
C HIS A 400 -22.80 3.94 -10.15
N PRO A 401 -22.27 2.89 -9.51
CA PRO A 401 -21.22 3.04 -8.53
C PRO A 401 -19.85 3.30 -9.19
N VAL A 402 -19.14 4.28 -8.65
CA VAL A 402 -17.74 4.56 -8.95
C VAL A 402 -16.90 4.16 -7.73
N PHE A 403 -16.15 3.07 -7.85
CA PHE A 403 -15.32 2.55 -6.76
C PHE A 403 -13.85 2.99 -6.95
N ALA A 404 -13.41 3.96 -6.13
CA ALA A 404 -12.05 4.51 -6.20
C ALA A 404 -11.15 3.93 -5.12
N LEU A 405 -9.99 3.41 -5.55
CA LEU A 405 -8.98 2.77 -4.70
C LEU A 405 -7.60 2.86 -5.34
N TYR A 406 -6.53 2.52 -4.61
CA TYR A 406 -5.22 2.37 -5.24
C TYR A 406 -5.17 1.10 -6.08
N ALA A 407 -4.50 1.17 -7.22
CA ALA A 407 -4.43 0.06 -8.19
C ALA A 407 -3.95 -1.25 -7.56
N THR A 408 -2.94 -1.20 -6.69
CA THR A 408 -2.42 -2.39 -6.00
C THR A 408 -3.45 -3.04 -5.08
N PHE A 409 -4.39 -2.28 -4.49
CA PHE A 409 -5.39 -2.81 -3.56
C PHE A 409 -6.56 -3.50 -4.27
N LEU A 410 -6.81 -3.20 -5.56
CA LEU A 410 -7.79 -3.94 -6.34
C LEU A 410 -7.47 -5.44 -6.44
N ASN A 411 -6.19 -5.82 -6.35
CA ASN A 411 -5.77 -7.23 -6.36
C ASN A 411 -6.53 -8.07 -5.33
N ARG A 412 -6.91 -7.46 -4.18
CA ARG A 412 -7.65 -8.13 -3.11
C ARG A 412 -9.10 -8.47 -3.50
N ALA A 413 -9.70 -7.66 -4.37
CA ALA A 413 -11.08 -7.82 -4.82
C ALA A 413 -11.19 -8.42 -6.23
N PHE A 414 -10.12 -9.00 -6.77
CA PHE A 414 -10.10 -9.52 -8.14
C PHE A 414 -11.21 -10.56 -8.41
N ASP A 415 -11.41 -11.50 -7.50
CA ASP A 415 -12.47 -12.51 -7.62
C ASP A 415 -13.85 -11.87 -7.68
N GLN A 416 -14.12 -10.84 -6.85
CA GLN A 416 -15.40 -10.14 -6.80
C GLN A 416 -15.62 -9.31 -8.08
N VAL A 417 -14.57 -8.71 -8.64
CA VAL A 417 -14.66 -8.04 -9.95
C VAL A 417 -15.05 -9.04 -11.05
N LEU A 418 -14.46 -10.24 -11.01
CA LEU A 418 -14.70 -11.28 -12.01
C LEU A 418 -16.09 -11.93 -11.83
N MET A 419 -16.41 -12.40 -10.61
CA MET A 419 -17.56 -13.25 -10.36
C MET A 419 -18.83 -12.48 -9.94
N ASP A 420 -18.68 -11.38 -9.19
CA ASP A 420 -19.86 -10.62 -8.74
C ASP A 420 -20.20 -9.49 -9.73
N VAL A 421 -19.20 -8.79 -10.27
CA VAL A 421 -19.44 -7.64 -11.14
C VAL A 421 -19.54 -8.04 -12.61
N ALA A 422 -18.49 -8.66 -13.17
CA ALA A 422 -18.43 -8.94 -14.60
C ALA A 422 -19.38 -10.06 -15.05
N LEU A 423 -19.46 -11.16 -14.29
CA LEU A 423 -20.39 -12.26 -14.61
C LEU A 423 -21.84 -11.78 -14.67
N HIS A 424 -22.22 -10.84 -13.79
CA HIS A 424 -23.56 -10.26 -13.72
C HIS A 424 -23.74 -9.05 -14.64
N LYS A 425 -22.71 -8.66 -15.39
CA LYS A 425 -22.73 -7.51 -16.31
C LYS A 425 -23.14 -6.20 -15.62
N CYS A 426 -22.65 -5.99 -14.40
CA CYS A 426 -22.97 -4.78 -13.65
C CYS A 426 -22.17 -3.58 -14.19
N GLY A 427 -22.85 -2.46 -14.41
CA GLY A 427 -22.24 -1.17 -14.74
C GLY A 427 -21.57 -0.58 -13.51
N VAL A 428 -20.29 -0.93 -13.29
CA VAL A 428 -19.46 -0.44 -12.19
C VAL A 428 -18.20 0.16 -12.77
N THR A 429 -17.87 1.39 -12.39
CA THR A 429 -16.63 2.04 -12.78
C THR A 429 -15.61 1.94 -11.64
N PHE A 430 -14.52 1.20 -11.85
CA PHE A 430 -13.37 1.17 -10.96
C PHE A 430 -12.38 2.26 -11.34
N VAL A 431 -11.99 3.09 -10.37
CA VAL A 431 -10.97 4.13 -10.58
C VAL A 431 -9.73 3.75 -9.81
N LEU A 432 -8.64 3.48 -10.54
CA LEU A 432 -7.40 2.96 -10.01
C LEU A 432 -6.35 4.06 -9.97
N ASP A 433 -6.24 4.68 -8.81
CA ASP A 433 -5.19 5.66 -8.51
C ASP A 433 -3.85 4.95 -8.24
N ARG A 434 -2.73 5.58 -8.50
CA ARG A 434 -1.36 5.05 -8.33
C ARG A 434 -1.09 3.79 -9.17
N SER A 435 -1.62 3.74 -10.37
CA SER A 435 -1.27 2.69 -11.34
C SER A 435 0.18 2.82 -11.80
N GLY A 436 0.81 1.69 -12.08
CA GLY A 436 2.21 1.61 -12.48
C GLY A 436 3.21 1.75 -11.33
N VAL A 437 4.40 2.25 -11.61
CA VAL A 437 5.45 2.46 -10.61
C VAL A 437 5.12 3.66 -9.72
N THR A 438 4.95 3.42 -8.42
CA THR A 438 4.73 4.49 -7.42
C THR A 438 6.04 5.02 -6.82
N GLY A 439 7.06 4.17 -6.75
CA GLY A 439 8.42 4.53 -6.37
C GLY A 439 8.72 4.34 -4.88
N THR A 440 8.67 5.41 -4.09
CA THR A 440 9.18 5.47 -2.72
C THR A 440 8.51 4.51 -1.71
N ASP A 441 7.33 4.00 -2.04
CA ASP A 441 6.59 3.06 -1.19
C ASP A 441 6.94 1.58 -1.46
N GLY A 442 7.77 1.32 -2.47
CA GLY A 442 8.34 0.01 -2.77
C GLY A 442 7.35 -1.02 -3.32
N ALA A 443 7.71 -2.28 -3.21
CA ALA A 443 7.09 -3.43 -3.89
C ALA A 443 5.58 -3.54 -3.68
N SER A 444 5.10 -3.32 -2.47
CA SER A 444 3.69 -3.52 -2.11
C SER A 444 2.75 -2.39 -2.58
N HIS A 445 3.30 -1.24 -2.98
CA HIS A 445 2.50 -0.09 -3.44
C HIS A 445 2.55 0.15 -4.95
N ASN A 446 3.42 -0.53 -5.69
CA ASN A 446 3.44 -0.42 -7.15
C ASN A 446 2.17 -1.03 -7.75
N GLY A 447 1.34 -0.21 -8.38
CA GLY A 447 0.09 -0.61 -9.04
C GLY A 447 0.34 -1.14 -10.45
N MET A 448 1.25 -2.07 -10.60
CA MET A 448 1.76 -2.56 -11.89
C MET A 448 1.13 -3.87 -12.36
N TRP A 449 0.13 -4.36 -11.65
CA TRP A 449 -0.50 -5.66 -11.89
C TRP A 449 -1.85 -5.57 -12.58
N ASP A 450 -2.49 -4.41 -12.49
CA ASP A 450 -3.89 -4.17 -12.83
C ASP A 450 -4.23 -4.54 -14.28
N MET A 451 -3.51 -4.04 -15.27
CA MET A 451 -3.81 -4.37 -16.67
C MET A 451 -3.61 -5.85 -16.98
N SER A 452 -2.63 -6.51 -16.34
CA SER A 452 -2.40 -7.95 -16.55
C SER A 452 -3.50 -8.82 -15.92
N LEU A 453 -3.88 -8.54 -14.67
CA LEU A 453 -4.95 -9.26 -13.97
C LEU A 453 -6.30 -9.08 -14.65
N LEU A 454 -6.61 -7.85 -15.05
CA LEU A 454 -7.92 -7.50 -15.58
C LEU A 454 -8.09 -7.87 -17.08
N GLN A 455 -7.02 -8.24 -17.79
CA GLN A 455 -7.14 -8.73 -19.17
C GLN A 455 -8.03 -9.98 -19.27
N ILE A 456 -8.02 -10.85 -18.26
CA ILE A 456 -8.80 -12.08 -18.29
C ILE A 456 -10.28 -11.90 -17.92
N VAL A 457 -10.70 -10.72 -17.41
CA VAL A 457 -12.08 -10.48 -16.98
C VAL A 457 -12.99 -10.26 -18.20
N PRO A 458 -14.00 -11.11 -18.46
CA PRO A 458 -14.87 -10.97 -19.62
C PRO A 458 -15.68 -9.68 -19.60
N GLY A 459 -15.77 -9.00 -20.75
CA GLY A 459 -16.57 -7.78 -20.90
C GLY A 459 -16.01 -6.52 -20.26
N LEU A 460 -15.07 -6.63 -19.31
CA LEU A 460 -14.45 -5.48 -18.65
C LEU A 460 -13.68 -4.63 -19.67
N ARG A 461 -13.79 -3.30 -19.55
CA ARG A 461 -13.09 -2.32 -20.38
C ARG A 461 -12.08 -1.55 -19.54
N ILE A 462 -10.88 -1.29 -20.08
CA ILE A 462 -9.81 -0.57 -19.37
C ILE A 462 -9.41 0.67 -20.15
N ALA A 463 -9.59 1.83 -19.54
CA ALA A 463 -9.11 3.13 -20.01
C ALA A 463 -7.77 3.48 -19.33
N ALA A 464 -6.82 3.99 -20.11
CA ALA A 464 -5.54 4.47 -19.62
C ALA A 464 -5.30 5.91 -20.11
N PRO A 465 -5.80 6.92 -19.38
CA PRO A 465 -5.68 8.33 -19.78
C PRO A 465 -4.23 8.79 -19.82
N ARG A 466 -3.87 9.54 -20.87
CA ARG A 466 -2.52 10.10 -21.06
C ARG A 466 -2.30 11.45 -20.37
N ASP A 467 -3.37 12.17 -20.09
CA ASP A 467 -3.35 13.52 -19.50
C ASP A 467 -4.68 13.84 -18.77
N ALA A 468 -4.78 15.05 -18.23
CA ALA A 468 -5.96 15.51 -17.48
C ALA A 468 -7.25 15.51 -18.32
N ASP A 469 -7.15 15.87 -19.59
CA ASP A 469 -8.34 15.96 -20.46
C ASP A 469 -8.85 14.55 -20.79
N GLN A 470 -7.94 13.59 -20.95
CA GLN A 470 -8.31 12.20 -21.13
C GLN A 470 -8.86 11.55 -19.86
N VAL A 471 -8.40 11.94 -18.65
CA VAL A 471 -9.05 11.49 -17.40
C VAL A 471 -10.52 11.90 -17.39
N ARG A 472 -10.80 13.17 -17.73
CA ARG A 472 -12.18 13.70 -17.75
C ARG A 472 -13.02 12.99 -18.81
N ALA A 473 -12.50 12.88 -20.03
CA ALA A 473 -13.23 12.26 -21.13
C ALA A 473 -13.52 10.78 -20.88
N GLN A 474 -12.49 9.99 -20.51
CA GLN A 474 -12.62 8.56 -20.32
C GLN A 474 -13.42 8.20 -19.06
N LEU A 475 -13.40 9.04 -18.00
CA LEU A 475 -14.28 8.84 -16.86
C LEU A 475 -15.76 9.03 -17.25
N ARG A 476 -16.08 10.05 -18.08
CA ARG A 476 -17.43 10.23 -18.62
C ARG A 476 -17.85 9.07 -19.52
N GLU A 477 -16.98 8.62 -20.41
CA GLU A 477 -17.23 7.43 -21.23
C GLU A 477 -17.44 6.17 -20.38
N ALA A 478 -16.70 6.01 -19.29
CA ALA A 478 -16.77 4.86 -18.40
C ALA A 478 -18.13 4.77 -17.68
N VAL A 479 -18.64 5.90 -17.16
CA VAL A 479 -19.91 5.92 -16.43
C VAL A 479 -21.14 5.80 -17.33
N GLU A 480 -21.01 5.84 -18.65
CA GLU A 480 -22.07 5.55 -19.62
C GLU A 480 -22.21 4.04 -19.93
N VAL A 481 -21.35 3.20 -19.36
CA VAL A 481 -21.38 1.75 -19.59
C VAL A 481 -22.14 1.07 -18.48
N ASP A 482 -23.39 0.67 -18.74
CA ASP A 482 -24.30 0.12 -17.73
C ASP A 482 -24.33 -1.43 -17.71
N ASP A 483 -23.74 -2.09 -18.71
CA ASP A 483 -23.82 -3.55 -18.91
C ASP A 483 -22.47 -4.28 -18.76
N ALA A 484 -21.45 -3.60 -18.26
CA ALA A 484 -20.14 -4.17 -18.04
C ALA A 484 -19.31 -3.31 -17.06
N PRO A 485 -18.35 -3.91 -16.32
CA PRO A 485 -17.41 -3.13 -15.54
C PRO A 485 -16.45 -2.33 -16.44
N THR A 486 -16.12 -1.14 -15.97
CA THR A 486 -15.12 -0.26 -16.57
C THR A 486 -14.01 0.07 -15.58
N VAL A 487 -12.82 0.33 -16.07
CA VAL A 487 -11.65 0.75 -15.29
C VAL A 487 -11.07 2.01 -15.88
N VAL A 488 -10.82 3.02 -15.07
CA VAL A 488 -10.03 4.21 -15.42
C VAL A 488 -8.81 4.22 -14.51
N ARG A 489 -7.60 4.06 -15.11
CA ARG A 489 -6.34 3.94 -14.36
C ARG A 489 -5.38 5.09 -14.65
N TYR A 490 -4.77 5.66 -13.61
CA TYR A 490 -3.78 6.74 -13.77
C TYR A 490 -2.67 6.67 -12.71
N SER A 491 -1.55 7.35 -13.05
CA SER A 491 -0.33 7.30 -12.24
C SER A 491 -0.40 8.17 -10.98
N LYS A 492 0.56 7.99 -10.07
CA LYS A 492 0.79 8.85 -8.89
C LYS A 492 1.44 10.17 -9.29
N GLY A 493 1.08 11.25 -8.60
CA GLY A 493 1.78 12.54 -8.64
C GLY A 493 1.22 13.53 -9.65
N ALA A 494 2.04 14.50 -10.04
CA ALA A 494 1.61 15.60 -10.93
C ALA A 494 1.17 15.07 -12.31
N VAL A 495 0.05 15.62 -12.81
CA VAL A 495 -0.36 15.39 -14.18
C VAL A 495 0.49 16.25 -15.12
N GLY A 496 0.98 15.64 -16.20
CA GLY A 496 1.74 16.36 -17.24
C GLY A 496 0.88 17.32 -18.06
N PRO A 497 1.52 18.07 -18.97
CA PRO A 497 0.78 18.91 -19.92
C PRO A 497 -0.10 18.04 -20.84
N ALA A 498 -1.17 18.65 -21.39
CA ALA A 498 -2.02 17.98 -22.37
C ALA A 498 -1.21 17.59 -23.62
N VAL A 499 -1.51 16.41 -24.15
CA VAL A 499 -0.92 15.87 -25.38
C VAL A 499 -2.00 15.82 -26.44
N GLU A 500 -1.93 16.75 -27.40
CA GLU A 500 -2.93 16.84 -28.47
C GLU A 500 -2.79 15.69 -29.48
N ALA A 501 -3.93 15.20 -29.95
CA ALA A 501 -3.98 14.25 -31.07
C ALA A 501 -3.95 15.01 -32.39
N VAL A 502 -3.14 14.52 -33.35
CA VAL A 502 -3.07 15.05 -34.72
C VAL A 502 -4.08 14.37 -35.67
N GLY A 503 -4.77 13.33 -35.18
CA GLY A 503 -5.80 12.59 -35.91
C GLY A 503 -6.32 11.42 -35.13
N GLN A 504 -7.22 10.65 -35.74
CA GLN A 504 -7.79 9.42 -35.13
C GLN A 504 -7.85 8.27 -36.14
N VAL A 505 -7.72 7.05 -35.63
CA VAL A 505 -7.90 5.79 -36.37
C VAL A 505 -8.68 4.81 -35.50
N GLY A 506 -9.90 4.48 -35.89
CA GLY A 506 -10.83 3.78 -34.99
C GLY A 506 -11.13 4.63 -33.79
N GLY A 507 -11.07 4.04 -32.59
CA GLY A 507 -11.19 4.76 -31.31
C GLY A 507 -9.85 5.27 -30.75
N MET A 508 -8.74 5.11 -31.49
CA MET A 508 -7.40 5.48 -31.05
C MET A 508 -7.03 6.88 -31.53
N ASP A 509 -6.39 7.67 -30.64
CA ASP A 509 -5.80 8.94 -30.98
C ASP A 509 -4.42 8.75 -31.62
N VAL A 510 -4.17 9.43 -32.76
CA VAL A 510 -2.84 9.53 -33.36
C VAL A 510 -2.13 10.74 -32.76
N LEU A 511 -1.08 10.51 -32.00
CA LEU A 511 -0.30 11.56 -31.34
C LEU A 511 0.80 12.11 -32.24
N ARG A 512 1.27 11.29 -33.18
CA ARG A 512 2.27 11.66 -34.18
C ARG A 512 2.13 10.79 -35.40
N ALA A 513 2.25 11.39 -36.57
CA ALA A 513 2.37 10.71 -37.85
C ALA A 513 3.66 11.16 -38.54
N PRO A 514 4.32 10.27 -39.31
CA PRO A 514 5.44 10.65 -40.16
C PRO A 514 4.97 11.54 -41.34
N ASP A 515 5.94 12.09 -42.06
CA ASP A 515 5.65 12.90 -43.28
C ASP A 515 4.80 12.07 -44.29
N ALA A 516 3.85 12.76 -44.93
CA ALA A 516 2.95 12.15 -45.92
C ALA A 516 3.63 11.47 -47.12
N SER A 517 4.90 11.78 -47.36
CA SER A 517 5.71 11.11 -48.38
C SER A 517 6.13 9.69 -48.00
N VAL A 518 6.10 9.36 -46.72
CA VAL A 518 6.46 8.01 -46.21
C VAL A 518 5.30 7.05 -46.42
N LYS A 519 5.40 6.21 -47.45
CA LYS A 519 4.33 5.26 -47.82
C LYS A 519 4.13 4.12 -46.80
N ARG A 520 5.22 3.65 -46.17
CA ARG A 520 5.22 2.59 -45.16
C ARG A 520 6.14 2.99 -44.01
N PRO A 521 5.62 3.56 -42.94
CA PRO A 521 6.41 3.89 -41.78
C PRO A 521 7.09 2.67 -41.16
N ASP A 522 8.23 2.88 -40.48
CA ASP A 522 8.98 1.78 -39.89
C ASP A 522 8.30 1.26 -38.65
N VAL A 523 7.93 2.15 -37.74
CA VAL A 523 7.46 1.78 -36.40
C VAL A 523 6.03 2.28 -36.14
N LEU A 524 5.15 1.38 -35.72
CA LEU A 524 3.93 1.72 -35.01
C LEU A 524 4.21 1.65 -33.50
N LEU A 525 4.25 2.78 -32.83
CA LEU A 525 4.47 2.89 -31.39
C LEU A 525 3.14 3.09 -30.66
N VAL A 526 2.69 2.05 -29.94
CA VAL A 526 1.47 2.08 -29.12
C VAL A 526 1.84 2.58 -27.73
N SER A 527 1.36 3.76 -27.41
CA SER A 527 1.64 4.47 -26.17
C SER A 527 0.53 4.25 -25.16
N VAL A 528 0.83 3.71 -23.99
CA VAL A 528 -0.17 3.44 -22.96
C VAL A 528 -0.17 4.51 -21.88
N GLY A 529 -1.27 5.25 -21.80
CA GLY A 529 -1.56 6.19 -20.71
C GLY A 529 -0.50 7.28 -20.50
N ALA A 530 -0.13 7.51 -19.26
CA ALA A 530 0.80 8.57 -18.83
C ALA A 530 2.19 8.52 -19.46
N LEU A 531 2.50 7.47 -20.26
CA LEU A 531 3.77 7.34 -20.98
C LEU A 531 3.78 8.07 -22.34
N ALA A 532 2.69 8.73 -22.73
CA ALA A 532 2.59 9.44 -24.01
C ALA A 532 3.72 10.46 -24.25
N PRO A 533 4.12 11.32 -23.31
CA PRO A 533 5.25 12.22 -23.49
C PRO A 533 6.56 11.47 -23.77
N MET A 534 6.82 10.37 -23.09
CA MET A 534 8.00 9.53 -23.31
C MET A 534 7.96 8.86 -24.68
N CYS A 535 6.80 8.41 -25.14
CA CYS A 535 6.66 7.81 -26.48
C CYS A 535 6.88 8.83 -27.59
N LEU A 536 6.48 10.09 -27.41
CA LEU A 536 6.79 11.17 -28.32
C LEU A 536 8.30 11.49 -28.34
N GLU A 537 8.97 11.44 -27.20
CA GLU A 537 10.43 11.58 -27.09
C GLU A 537 11.13 10.41 -27.83
N ILE A 538 10.69 9.16 -27.62
CA ILE A 538 11.19 7.99 -28.35
C ILE A 538 11.08 8.20 -29.85
N ALA A 539 9.92 8.62 -30.35
CA ALA A 539 9.72 8.87 -31.77
C ALA A 539 10.66 9.98 -32.30
N GLY A 540 10.90 11.04 -31.50
CA GLY A 540 11.87 12.07 -31.87
C GLY A 540 13.33 11.60 -31.88
N LEU A 541 13.68 10.62 -31.03
CA LEU A 541 15.00 9.98 -31.06
C LEU A 541 15.16 9.05 -32.27
N LEU A 542 14.12 8.30 -32.62
CA LEU A 542 14.08 7.43 -33.79
C LEU A 542 14.19 8.21 -35.10
N ASP A 543 13.51 9.36 -35.20
CA ASP A 543 13.62 10.25 -36.39
C ASP A 543 15.06 10.70 -36.64
N LYS A 544 15.82 11.02 -35.57
CA LYS A 544 17.24 11.39 -35.69
C LYS A 544 18.09 10.25 -36.26
N GLN A 545 17.58 9.03 -36.24
CA GLN A 545 18.19 7.83 -36.85
C GLN A 545 17.58 7.49 -38.21
N GLY A 546 16.68 8.34 -38.73
CA GLY A 546 16.00 8.12 -40.01
C GLY A 546 14.88 7.05 -39.94
N ILE A 547 14.42 6.70 -38.76
CA ILE A 547 13.36 5.71 -38.52
C ILE A 547 12.02 6.44 -38.38
N SER A 548 11.13 6.23 -39.33
CA SER A 548 9.82 6.84 -39.38
C SER A 548 8.85 6.19 -38.40
N THR A 549 8.19 6.99 -37.53
CA THR A 549 7.40 6.46 -36.43
C THR A 549 6.00 7.09 -36.39
N THR A 550 4.96 6.26 -36.35
CA THR A 550 3.61 6.64 -35.97
C THR A 550 3.42 6.35 -34.47
N VAL A 551 2.93 7.31 -33.69
CA VAL A 551 2.62 7.13 -32.28
C VAL A 551 1.10 7.19 -32.11
N VAL A 552 0.53 6.14 -31.52
CA VAL A 552 -0.90 6.05 -31.21
C VAL A 552 -1.14 5.84 -29.73
N ASP A 553 -2.17 6.47 -29.21
CA ASP A 553 -2.75 6.22 -27.88
C ASP A 553 -4.05 5.44 -28.08
N PRO A 554 -4.14 4.19 -27.61
CA PRO A 554 -5.38 3.42 -27.71
C PRO A 554 -6.52 4.00 -26.89
N ARG A 555 -6.27 4.89 -25.92
CA ARG A 555 -7.22 5.43 -24.95
C ARG A 555 -7.85 4.32 -24.09
N TRP A 556 -8.58 3.39 -24.73
CA TRP A 556 -9.07 2.15 -24.15
C TRP A 556 -8.11 1.02 -24.56
N VAL A 557 -7.40 0.46 -23.59
CA VAL A 557 -6.41 -0.61 -23.83
C VAL A 557 -7.04 -2.01 -23.82
N LYS A 558 -8.27 -2.10 -23.34
CA LYS A 558 -9.12 -3.27 -23.40
C LYS A 558 -10.57 -2.86 -23.67
N PRO A 559 -11.22 -3.49 -24.69
CA PRO A 559 -10.63 -4.37 -25.69
C PRO A 559 -9.61 -3.65 -26.56
N VAL A 560 -8.69 -4.40 -27.19
CA VAL A 560 -7.81 -3.85 -28.23
C VAL A 560 -8.67 -3.34 -29.38
N ASP A 561 -8.42 -2.12 -29.84
CA ASP A 561 -9.21 -1.51 -30.93
C ASP A 561 -9.14 -2.33 -32.23
N ALA A 562 -10.30 -2.60 -32.83
CA ALA A 562 -10.40 -3.42 -34.04
C ALA A 562 -9.64 -2.84 -35.24
N ALA A 563 -9.35 -1.54 -35.28
CA ALA A 563 -8.59 -0.89 -36.33
C ALA A 563 -7.06 -1.06 -36.15
N LEU A 564 -6.60 -1.47 -34.93
CA LEU A 564 -5.16 -1.58 -34.64
C LEU A 564 -4.43 -2.56 -35.57
N PRO A 565 -4.93 -3.80 -35.82
CA PRO A 565 -4.24 -4.73 -36.74
C PRO A 565 -4.11 -4.18 -38.17
N GLY A 566 -5.16 -3.52 -38.66
CA GLY A 566 -5.15 -2.88 -39.98
C GLY A 566 -4.18 -1.68 -40.06
N LEU A 567 -4.01 -0.94 -38.96
CA LEU A 567 -3.00 0.12 -38.87
C LEU A 567 -1.60 -0.49 -38.80
N ALA A 568 -1.41 -1.52 -37.98
CA ALA A 568 -0.13 -2.24 -37.81
C ALA A 568 0.39 -2.80 -39.14
N ALA A 569 -0.48 -3.38 -39.99
CA ALA A 569 -0.12 -3.93 -41.29
C ALA A 569 0.53 -2.91 -42.24
N LYS A 570 0.31 -1.60 -42.00
CA LYS A 570 0.93 -0.53 -42.80
C LYS A 570 2.36 -0.18 -42.34
N HIS A 571 2.83 -0.78 -41.24
CA HIS A 571 4.14 -0.55 -40.65
C HIS A 571 5.06 -1.78 -40.83
N ARG A 572 6.30 -1.67 -40.37
CA ARG A 572 7.28 -2.76 -40.44
C ARG A 572 7.45 -3.48 -39.11
N VAL A 573 7.23 -2.77 -38.03
CA VAL A 573 7.33 -3.28 -36.65
C VAL A 573 6.31 -2.59 -35.74
N VAL A 574 5.80 -3.35 -34.78
CA VAL A 574 4.95 -2.81 -33.70
C VAL A 574 5.74 -2.74 -32.41
N VAL A 575 5.64 -1.63 -31.72
CA VAL A 575 6.24 -1.41 -30.40
C VAL A 575 5.14 -0.97 -29.43
N THR A 576 5.05 -1.60 -28.26
CA THR A 576 4.15 -1.17 -27.19
C THR A 576 4.96 -0.69 -25.99
N VAL A 577 4.51 0.37 -25.34
CA VAL A 577 5.14 0.92 -24.12
C VAL A 577 4.09 1.12 -23.06
N GLU A 578 4.22 0.39 -21.94
CA GLU A 578 3.24 0.37 -20.87
C GLU A 578 3.87 0.46 -19.47
N ASP A 579 3.21 1.13 -18.55
CA ASP A 579 3.57 1.18 -17.12
C ASP A 579 2.81 0.08 -16.36
N ASN A 580 3.11 -1.15 -16.71
CA ASN A 580 2.53 -2.37 -16.17
C ASN A 580 3.53 -3.52 -16.37
N ILE A 581 3.37 -4.60 -15.61
CA ILE A 581 4.13 -5.82 -15.85
C ILE A 581 3.88 -6.33 -17.29
N ARG A 582 4.94 -6.73 -18.00
CA ARG A 582 4.84 -7.14 -19.41
C ARG A 582 3.98 -8.38 -19.60
N THR A 583 4.11 -9.34 -18.67
CA THR A 583 3.38 -10.61 -18.72
C THR A 583 1.86 -10.36 -18.59
N GLY A 584 1.12 -10.71 -19.64
CA GLY A 584 -0.32 -10.50 -19.70
C GLY A 584 -0.78 -9.04 -19.85
N GLY A 585 0.15 -8.10 -20.05
CA GLY A 585 -0.16 -6.67 -20.23
C GLY A 585 -0.69 -6.33 -21.63
N VAL A 586 -0.73 -5.03 -21.93
CA VAL A 586 -1.26 -4.52 -23.22
C VAL A 586 -0.45 -5.03 -24.39
N GLY A 587 0.88 -5.12 -24.28
CA GLY A 587 1.74 -5.69 -25.32
C GLY A 587 1.36 -7.13 -25.68
N SER A 588 1.01 -7.95 -24.67
CA SER A 588 0.53 -9.32 -24.88
C SER A 588 -0.83 -9.35 -25.57
N ALA A 589 -1.74 -8.47 -25.20
CA ALA A 589 -3.07 -8.36 -25.81
C ALA A 589 -2.98 -7.89 -27.27
N VAL A 590 -2.13 -6.92 -27.57
CA VAL A 590 -1.85 -6.45 -28.94
C VAL A 590 -1.24 -7.58 -29.78
N ALA A 591 -0.27 -8.32 -29.25
CA ALA A 591 0.33 -9.47 -29.95
C ALA A 591 -0.71 -10.54 -30.29
N GLN A 592 -1.66 -10.81 -29.39
CA GLN A 592 -2.77 -11.71 -29.66
C GLN A 592 -3.69 -11.17 -30.76
N ALA A 593 -4.11 -9.90 -30.66
CA ALA A 593 -4.98 -9.28 -31.65
C ALA A 593 -4.37 -9.28 -33.06
N LEU A 594 -3.06 -9.07 -33.20
CA LEU A 594 -2.34 -9.16 -34.47
C LEU A 594 -2.38 -10.59 -35.04
N ARG A 595 -2.11 -11.60 -34.22
CA ARG A 595 -2.17 -13.02 -34.65
C ARG A 595 -3.58 -13.42 -35.09
N ASP A 596 -4.60 -13.03 -34.31
CA ASP A 596 -6.01 -13.34 -34.60
C ASP A 596 -6.47 -12.67 -35.91
N ALA A 597 -5.90 -11.51 -36.26
CA ALA A 597 -6.14 -10.81 -37.52
C ALA A 597 -5.25 -11.28 -38.69
N GLY A 598 -4.38 -12.28 -38.49
CA GLY A 598 -3.44 -12.75 -39.51
C GLY A 598 -2.33 -11.75 -39.89
N VAL A 599 -2.03 -10.80 -39.02
CA VAL A 599 -0.98 -9.79 -39.19
C VAL A 599 0.33 -10.32 -38.60
N ASP A 600 1.23 -10.80 -39.47
CA ASP A 600 2.55 -11.31 -39.08
C ASP A 600 3.60 -10.20 -39.16
N LEU A 601 3.84 -9.54 -38.03
CA LEU A 601 4.83 -8.47 -37.89
C LEU A 601 5.65 -8.68 -36.61
N PRO A 602 6.96 -8.31 -36.63
CA PRO A 602 7.74 -8.23 -35.43
C PRO A 602 7.07 -7.28 -34.42
N LEU A 603 6.91 -7.75 -33.19
CA LEU A 603 6.41 -6.95 -32.10
C LEU A 603 7.44 -6.92 -30.95
N ARG A 604 7.68 -5.75 -30.38
CA ARG A 604 8.49 -5.58 -29.18
C ARG A 604 7.69 -4.80 -28.15
N ASP A 605 7.44 -5.43 -27.03
CA ASP A 605 6.77 -4.85 -25.86
C ASP A 605 7.79 -4.33 -24.85
N PHE A 606 7.55 -3.13 -24.34
CA PHE A 606 8.29 -2.51 -23.26
C PHE A 606 7.35 -2.25 -22.09
N GLY A 607 7.71 -2.74 -20.94
CA GLY A 607 6.97 -2.63 -19.68
C GLY A 607 7.82 -3.09 -18.50
N ILE A 608 7.22 -3.19 -17.35
CA ILE A 608 7.89 -3.60 -16.11
C ILE A 608 8.23 -5.09 -16.21
N PRO A 609 9.47 -5.50 -15.87
CA PRO A 609 9.85 -6.92 -15.84
C PRO A 609 9.08 -7.67 -14.73
N GLU A 610 9.07 -9.01 -14.83
CA GLU A 610 8.38 -9.89 -13.87
C GLU A 610 9.20 -10.02 -12.57
N GLN A 611 9.25 -8.94 -11.81
CA GLN A 611 9.94 -8.86 -10.53
C GLN A 611 9.28 -7.85 -9.60
N PHE A 612 9.48 -8.00 -8.29
CA PHE A 612 9.17 -6.94 -7.33
C PHE A 612 10.21 -5.83 -7.43
N LEU A 613 9.74 -4.58 -7.37
CA LEU A 613 10.59 -3.40 -7.52
C LEU A 613 10.87 -2.79 -6.14
N ASP A 614 12.14 -2.53 -5.85
CA ASP A 614 12.56 -1.88 -4.62
C ASP A 614 12.11 -0.42 -4.55
N HIS A 615 12.15 0.16 -3.35
CA HIS A 615 11.82 1.55 -3.13
C HIS A 615 12.91 2.50 -3.65
N ALA A 616 12.50 3.45 -4.47
CA ALA A 616 13.32 4.55 -4.97
C ALA A 616 12.37 5.62 -5.53
N THR A 617 12.87 6.70 -6.12
CA THR A 617 12.01 7.59 -6.92
C THR A 617 11.51 6.85 -8.16
N ARG A 618 10.30 7.19 -8.63
CA ARG A 618 9.78 6.62 -9.89
C ARG A 618 10.80 6.71 -11.03
N LYS A 619 11.50 7.84 -11.16
CA LYS A 619 12.51 8.07 -12.20
C LYS A 619 13.68 7.08 -12.11
N GLU A 620 14.17 6.84 -10.89
CA GLU A 620 15.27 5.89 -10.66
C GLU A 620 14.83 4.47 -10.96
N VAL A 621 13.64 4.05 -10.50
CA VAL A 621 13.08 2.73 -10.79
C VAL A 621 12.93 2.52 -12.29
N MET A 622 12.32 3.48 -13.01
CA MET A 622 12.14 3.40 -14.45
C MET A 622 13.47 3.31 -15.21
N ALA A 623 14.50 4.03 -14.75
CA ALA A 623 15.84 3.94 -15.32
C ALA A 623 16.50 2.58 -15.06
N GLU A 624 16.33 2.03 -13.87
CA GLU A 624 16.89 0.72 -13.49
C GLU A 624 16.34 -0.42 -14.32
N ILE A 625 15.04 -0.41 -14.60
CA ILE A 625 14.39 -1.42 -15.43
C ILE A 625 14.50 -1.13 -16.94
N GLY A 626 15.25 -0.08 -17.34
CA GLY A 626 15.45 0.28 -18.75
C GLY A 626 14.20 0.83 -19.45
N LEU A 627 13.19 1.27 -18.71
CA LEU A 627 11.98 1.88 -19.25
C LEU A 627 12.15 3.39 -19.35
N THR A 628 13.11 3.81 -20.19
CA THR A 628 13.42 5.21 -20.49
C THR A 628 13.41 5.45 -22.00
N ALA A 629 13.17 6.70 -22.42
CA ALA A 629 13.12 7.01 -23.84
C ALA A 629 14.44 6.68 -24.59
N PRO A 630 15.64 6.98 -24.06
CA PRO A 630 16.89 6.61 -24.72
C PRO A 630 17.10 5.10 -24.84
N ASP A 631 16.76 4.33 -23.78
CA ASP A 631 16.97 2.89 -23.78
C ASP A 631 16.03 2.18 -24.74
N ILE A 632 14.75 2.58 -24.77
CA ILE A 632 13.77 2.06 -25.70
C ILE A 632 14.13 2.42 -27.14
N ALA A 633 14.46 3.69 -27.41
CA ALA A 633 14.86 4.13 -28.76
C ALA A 633 16.06 3.34 -29.28
N ARG A 634 17.09 3.10 -28.44
CA ARG A 634 18.27 2.30 -28.78
C ARG A 634 17.87 0.86 -29.15
N GLN A 635 17.02 0.21 -28.35
CA GLN A 635 16.57 -1.15 -28.61
C GLN A 635 15.72 -1.25 -29.89
N VAL A 636 14.83 -0.26 -30.14
CA VAL A 636 13.99 -0.20 -31.33
C VAL A 636 14.86 0.04 -32.58
N THR A 637 15.86 0.94 -32.52
CA THR A 637 16.84 1.14 -33.59
C THR A 637 17.55 -0.16 -33.95
N GLY A 638 18.03 -0.91 -32.94
CA GLY A 638 18.64 -2.23 -33.16
C GLY A 638 17.67 -3.25 -33.74
N LEU A 639 16.39 -3.20 -33.39
CA LEU A 639 15.38 -4.09 -33.99
C LEU A 639 15.14 -3.77 -35.46
N VAL A 640 14.95 -2.51 -35.81
CA VAL A 640 14.76 -2.05 -37.21
C VAL A 640 15.98 -2.42 -38.05
N ALA A 641 17.20 -2.18 -37.56
CA ALA A 641 18.44 -2.56 -38.25
C ALA A 641 18.57 -4.08 -38.51
N ARG A 642 18.13 -4.91 -37.59
CA ARG A 642 18.10 -6.39 -37.81
C ARG A 642 17.11 -6.78 -38.90
N ILE A 643 15.96 -6.13 -38.95
CA ILE A 643 14.96 -6.35 -40.03
C ILE A 643 15.54 -5.91 -41.38
N ASP A 644 16.41 -4.91 -41.43
CA ASP A 644 17.10 -4.45 -42.63
C ASP A 644 18.33 -5.29 -43.01
N GLY A 645 18.72 -6.28 -42.18
CA GLY A 645 19.90 -7.10 -42.43
C GLY A 645 21.24 -6.41 -42.15
N LEU A 646 21.25 -5.33 -41.42
CA LEU A 646 22.46 -4.58 -41.03
C LEU A 646 23.19 -5.27 -39.84
N PRO A 647 24.55 -5.34 -39.84
CA PRO A 647 25.29 -5.97 -38.75
C PRO A 647 25.19 -5.21 -37.46
N GLN A 648 24.99 -5.89 -36.33
CA GLN A 648 24.85 -5.32 -34.97
C GLN A 648 26.02 -4.45 -34.52
N SER A 649 27.22 -4.65 -35.10
CA SER A 649 28.44 -3.92 -34.71
C SER A 649 28.37 -2.41 -34.90
N GLN A 650 27.45 -1.90 -35.73
CA GLN A 650 27.28 -0.46 -35.95
C GLN A 650 26.48 0.25 -34.85
N PHE A 651 25.85 -0.49 -33.92
CA PHE A 651 24.94 0.04 -32.90
C PHE A 651 25.50 -0.06 -31.45
N ARG A 652 26.77 -0.45 -31.28
CA ARG A 652 27.43 -0.43 -29.99
C ARG A 652 27.80 1.02 -29.63
N SER A 653 26.96 1.70 -28.85
CA SER A 653 27.38 2.93 -28.20
C SER A 653 28.23 2.60 -26.98
N THR A 654 29.26 3.38 -26.76
CA THR A 654 30.17 3.30 -25.62
C THR A 654 29.44 3.41 -24.29
N GLY A 655 29.35 2.29 -23.56
CA GLY A 655 28.92 2.27 -22.16
C GLY A 655 27.60 1.54 -21.90
N GLY A 656 27.60 0.23 -21.99
CA GLY A 656 26.52 -0.63 -21.48
C GLY A 656 26.84 -2.09 -21.76
N THR A 657 26.75 -2.94 -20.76
CA THR A 657 26.87 -4.40 -20.86
C THR A 657 25.96 -4.94 -21.96
N SER A 658 26.46 -5.85 -22.81
CA SER A 658 25.67 -6.44 -23.89
C SER A 658 24.56 -7.32 -23.31
N ILE A 659 23.43 -7.40 -24.04
CA ILE A 659 22.29 -8.25 -23.63
C ILE A 659 22.74 -9.73 -23.50
N ASP A 660 23.75 -10.15 -24.27
CA ASP A 660 24.30 -11.49 -24.20
C ASP A 660 25.13 -11.72 -22.91
N GLU A 661 25.82 -10.70 -22.38
CA GLU A 661 26.52 -10.80 -21.10
C GLU A 661 25.57 -10.81 -19.90
N ALA A 662 24.41 -10.15 -20.01
CA ALA A 662 23.37 -10.21 -18.97
C ALA A 662 22.63 -11.56 -18.98
N ALA A 663 22.44 -12.16 -20.16
CA ALA A 663 21.86 -13.50 -20.30
C ALA A 663 22.82 -14.60 -19.81
N GLU A 664 24.12 -14.48 -20.10
CA GLU A 664 25.14 -15.41 -19.57
C GLU A 664 25.36 -15.26 -18.08
N ALA A 665 25.26 -14.04 -17.54
CA ALA A 665 25.33 -13.80 -16.08
C ALA A 665 24.11 -14.37 -15.35
N ALA A 666 22.91 -14.28 -15.95
CA ALA A 666 21.69 -14.89 -15.41
C ALA A 666 21.74 -16.42 -15.43
N ASP A 667 22.26 -17.01 -16.48
CA ASP A 667 22.40 -18.47 -16.62
C ASP A 667 23.49 -19.03 -15.67
N THR A 668 24.57 -18.27 -15.45
CA THR A 668 25.61 -18.62 -14.47
C THR A 668 25.13 -18.48 -13.04
N ALA A 669 24.24 -17.52 -12.73
CA ALA A 669 23.63 -17.36 -11.40
C ALA A 669 22.65 -18.51 -11.09
N GLN A 670 21.80 -18.90 -12.06
CA GLN A 670 20.89 -20.04 -11.90
C GLN A 670 21.60 -21.38 -11.77
N THR A 671 22.76 -21.56 -12.44
CA THR A 671 23.57 -22.79 -12.30
C THR A 671 24.38 -22.83 -11.00
N ALA A 672 24.69 -21.70 -10.38
CA ALA A 672 25.33 -21.64 -9.06
C ALA A 672 24.35 -22.00 -7.94
N ASP A 673 23.09 -21.51 -8.00
CA ASP A 673 22.04 -21.83 -7.03
C ASP A 673 21.60 -23.30 -7.10
N SER A 674 21.56 -23.89 -8.28
CA SER A 674 21.23 -25.32 -8.45
C SER A 674 22.33 -26.26 -7.90
N LYS A 675 23.60 -25.81 -7.86
CA LYS A 675 24.70 -26.56 -7.27
C LYS A 675 24.79 -26.44 -5.74
N ALA A 676 24.24 -25.36 -5.15
CA ALA A 676 24.17 -25.19 -3.71
C ALA A 676 23.05 -26.03 -3.08
N ALA A 677 21.97 -26.32 -3.82
CA ALA A 677 20.84 -27.13 -3.35
C ALA A 677 21.02 -28.65 -3.41
N GLY A 678 22.13 -29.14 -3.93
CA GLY A 678 22.37 -30.55 -4.26
C GLY A 678 23.34 -31.31 -3.36
N ARG A 679 23.40 -31.06 -2.03
CA ARG A 679 24.09 -31.99 -1.09
C ARG A 679 23.08 -32.69 -0.18
N PRO A 680 22.86 -34.02 -0.32
CA PRO A 680 22.08 -34.77 0.66
C PRO A 680 22.91 -34.89 1.95
N ALA A 681 22.26 -34.57 3.08
CA ALA A 681 22.82 -34.89 4.39
C ALA A 681 22.82 -36.42 4.57
N GLU A 682 23.99 -36.99 4.75
CA GLU A 682 24.19 -38.37 5.19
C GLU A 682 23.58 -38.54 6.60
N VAL A 683 22.56 -39.34 6.68
CA VAL A 683 21.99 -39.80 7.98
C VAL A 683 22.90 -40.88 8.48
N ALA A 684 23.72 -40.59 9.50
CA ALA A 684 24.37 -41.61 10.31
C ALA A 684 23.27 -42.34 11.12
N ARG A 685 23.18 -43.65 10.91
CA ARG A 685 22.50 -44.58 11.81
C ARG A 685 23.51 -44.94 12.89
N ASP A 686 23.13 -44.67 14.13
CA ASP A 686 23.31 -45.55 15.29
C ASP A 686 22.34 -45.13 16.39
#